data_8c6d858d906f24b6e58c5f67d8c59601
#
_entry.id   8c6d858d906f24b6e58c5f67d8c59601
#
_cell.length_a   1.000
_cell.length_b   1.000
_cell.length_c   1.000
_cell.angle_alpha   90.00
_cell.angle_beta   90.00
_cell.angle_gamma   90.00
#
_symmetry.space_group_name_H-M   'P 1'
#
loop_
_entity.id
_entity.type
_entity.pdbx_description
1 polymer ?
#
loop_
_entity_poly.entity_id
_entity_poly.type
_entity_poly.pdbx_seq_one_letter_code
_entity_poly.pdbx_strand_id
1 'polypeptide(L)'
;VIHSLPPDGGEEFNRLIHESSPYLLQHARNPVDWFPWGDEAKARAAAEDKPIFLSVGYSACHWCHVMERESFENPEIAEILNAHFIPVKVDREERPDIDEYYMLATQIVTGRGGWPNSVWMLPDGTPWYAGTYFPPDDRYGRLGFKSLLLRLADIWKTRRADVEAQARQISDAIRSYMARGGSRSRATLDEMLDAAYASWAESYDLKHGGFGDAPKFPPHSALSLVLHPTAREPQPARLALATGTLDAMLLGGIRDHIGGGFHRYSTDERWRVPHFEKMLYDNAQLARIYAQASRRVDSNRRAIDYEAVARETLEWVLREMTAANGAFFSALDADSDGEEGRFYVWSHKEIMDALGPDDGALFCSYYQIRPEGNFCEEATGRATGLNIPHLIEPLPDALRERMERLRRLLLERRAHRCRPETDDKCLTGWNGLMIEAFAQAGVLMYEPRYVDAARRAARAILVDSTVSGELMRVQRQNRAHVPAYLEDLAAFSLGLLALYDADANPEWLGAAERCVRTITERFIDPLTGIPMPTSSKHENLPARWPDVFDQAMPASAAMAIRALVGLSARGRGLEYRSIAERAFAAVLPRIENYPTASASLLQAGLELREMERGKDVQIFVRRCAESGGRVSLAIEFVIPSGWRLQPYSDGLFYRVIADESLDVIARQADRITVQPRETAPSSAIGLRIAYRPCDESACRAEVERCIFV
;
A
#
# COMPACT_ATOMS: atom_id res chain seq x y z
N VAL A 1 -30.93 14.58 7.68
CA VAL A 1 -31.89 13.93 6.75
C VAL A 1 -31.70 12.41 6.78
N ILE A 2 -30.47 11.87 6.70
CA ILE A 2 -30.21 10.41 6.69
C ILE A 2 -30.71 9.71 7.96
N HIS A 3 -30.60 10.30 9.12
CA HIS A 3 -31.07 9.75 10.41
C HIS A 3 -32.60 9.61 10.52
N SER A 4 -33.37 10.15 9.58
CA SER A 4 -34.83 10.05 9.55
C SER A 4 -35.37 9.03 8.56
N LEU A 5 -34.51 8.35 7.80
CA LEU A 5 -34.88 7.31 6.86
C LEU A 5 -35.22 5.99 7.61
N PRO A 6 -36.15 5.19 7.09
CA PRO A 6 -36.42 3.87 7.65
C PRO A 6 -35.20 2.92 7.49
N PRO A 7 -35.12 1.84 8.28
CA PRO A 7 -33.96 0.93 8.25
C PRO A 7 -33.67 0.29 6.90
N ASP A 8 -34.67 0.16 6.03
CA ASP A 8 -34.55 -0.37 4.67
C ASP A 8 -34.18 0.69 3.63
N GLY A 9 -34.02 1.97 4.04
CA GLY A 9 -33.72 3.10 3.16
C GLY A 9 -34.96 3.82 2.58
N GLY A 10 -36.13 3.18 2.57
CA GLY A 10 -37.38 3.75 2.06
C GLY A 10 -37.51 3.68 0.53
N GLU A 11 -38.29 4.59 -0.06
CA GLU A 11 -38.65 4.51 -1.50
C GLU A 11 -37.49 4.91 -2.44
N GLU A 12 -36.55 5.75 -1.98
CA GLU A 12 -35.46 6.28 -2.82
C GLU A 12 -34.15 5.55 -2.67
N PHE A 13 -33.97 4.81 -1.58
CA PHE A 13 -32.70 4.18 -1.23
C PHE A 13 -32.90 2.75 -0.77
N ASN A 14 -31.87 1.94 -0.87
CA ASN A 14 -31.75 0.67 -0.17
C ASN A 14 -30.96 0.84 1.15
N ARG A 15 -30.75 -0.24 1.90
CA ARG A 15 -30.10 -0.23 3.23
C ARG A 15 -28.71 0.38 3.26
N LEU A 16 -28.01 0.38 2.12
CA LEU A 16 -26.64 0.91 2.04
C LEU A 16 -26.54 2.41 2.33
N ILE A 17 -27.66 3.16 2.30
CA ILE A 17 -27.68 4.58 2.66
C ILE A 17 -27.26 4.84 4.11
N HIS A 18 -27.35 3.84 4.99
CA HIS A 18 -26.96 3.93 6.40
C HIS A 18 -25.50 3.59 6.65
N GLU A 19 -24.78 3.14 5.60
CA GLU A 19 -23.38 2.79 5.68
C GLU A 19 -22.48 4.04 5.58
N SER A 20 -21.20 3.88 5.95
CA SER A 20 -20.23 4.95 5.88
C SER A 20 -19.28 4.84 4.69
N SER A 21 -19.13 3.66 4.10
CA SER A 21 -18.27 3.42 2.95
C SER A 21 -18.73 4.21 1.73
N PRO A 22 -17.84 5.00 1.06
CA PRO A 22 -18.18 5.63 -0.21
C PRO A 22 -18.65 4.63 -1.25
N TYR A 23 -18.01 3.46 -1.34
CA TYR A 23 -18.41 2.38 -2.24
C TYR A 23 -19.84 1.87 -2.00
N LEU A 24 -20.21 1.65 -0.75
CA LEU A 24 -21.56 1.20 -0.42
C LEU A 24 -22.60 2.29 -0.71
N LEU A 25 -22.26 3.56 -0.40
CA LEU A 25 -23.12 4.70 -0.66
C LEU A 25 -23.36 4.95 -2.15
N GLN A 26 -22.39 4.67 -3.03
CA GLN A 26 -22.55 4.73 -4.49
C GLN A 26 -23.72 3.84 -4.94
N HIS A 27 -23.86 2.66 -4.33
CA HIS A 27 -24.90 1.68 -4.65
C HIS A 27 -26.23 1.88 -3.90
N ALA A 28 -26.34 2.89 -3.04
CA ALA A 28 -27.53 3.10 -2.21
C ALA A 28 -28.81 3.44 -3.01
N ARG A 29 -28.65 3.95 -4.25
CA ARG A 29 -29.77 4.28 -5.16
C ARG A 29 -30.06 3.22 -6.21
N ASN A 30 -29.31 2.14 -6.24
CA ASN A 30 -29.58 1.05 -7.19
C ASN A 30 -30.96 0.44 -6.91
N PRO A 31 -31.71 -0.01 -7.96
CA PRO A 31 -32.96 -0.70 -7.79
C PRO A 31 -32.83 -2.11 -7.15
N VAL A 32 -31.60 -2.61 -7.00
CA VAL A 32 -31.30 -3.83 -6.25
C VAL A 32 -31.46 -3.56 -4.75
N ASP A 33 -32.21 -4.44 -4.05
CA ASP A 33 -32.44 -4.37 -2.59
C ASP A 33 -31.17 -4.84 -1.82
N TRP A 34 -30.12 -4.08 -1.93
CA TRP A 34 -28.82 -4.39 -1.31
C TRP A 34 -28.87 -4.40 0.21
N PHE A 35 -28.27 -5.44 0.78
CA PHE A 35 -27.93 -5.54 2.19
C PHE A 35 -26.45 -5.26 2.40
N PRO A 36 -26.05 -4.56 3.46
CA PRO A 36 -24.68 -4.66 3.95
C PRO A 36 -24.43 -6.07 4.49
N TRP A 37 -23.16 -6.45 4.59
CA TRP A 37 -22.81 -7.73 5.21
C TRP A 37 -23.21 -7.76 6.68
N GLY A 38 -23.97 -8.77 7.07
CA GLY A 38 -24.44 -8.91 8.44
C GLY A 38 -25.43 -10.05 8.64
N ASP A 39 -25.87 -10.23 9.90
CA ASP A 39 -26.77 -11.31 10.29
C ASP A 39 -28.18 -11.12 9.70
N GLU A 40 -28.60 -9.90 9.41
CA GLU A 40 -29.93 -9.63 8.80
C GLU A 40 -30.05 -10.30 7.44
N ALA A 41 -29.04 -10.14 6.58
CA ALA A 41 -29.05 -10.77 5.25
C ALA A 41 -29.06 -12.30 5.33
N LYS A 42 -28.25 -12.87 6.23
CA LYS A 42 -28.19 -14.33 6.46
C LYS A 42 -29.52 -14.87 7.00
N ALA A 43 -30.11 -14.20 7.98
CA ALA A 43 -31.40 -14.58 8.57
C ALA A 43 -32.51 -14.51 7.53
N ARG A 44 -32.54 -13.48 6.70
CA ARG A 44 -33.51 -13.34 5.62
C ARG A 44 -33.33 -14.40 4.54
N ALA A 45 -32.09 -14.72 4.16
CA ALA A 45 -31.80 -15.79 3.22
C ALA A 45 -32.33 -17.16 3.70
N ALA A 46 -32.13 -17.44 4.99
CA ALA A 46 -32.64 -18.67 5.60
C ALA A 46 -34.18 -18.69 5.69
N ALA A 47 -34.82 -17.58 6.05
CA ALA A 47 -36.26 -17.48 6.19
C ALA A 47 -37.01 -17.57 4.84
N GLU A 48 -36.45 -17.01 3.77
CA GLU A 48 -37.03 -17.00 2.43
C GLU A 48 -36.56 -18.19 1.56
N ASP A 49 -35.68 -19.03 2.08
CA ASP A 49 -35.04 -20.13 1.33
C ASP A 49 -34.39 -19.64 0.01
N LYS A 50 -33.67 -18.52 0.07
CA LYS A 50 -32.99 -17.93 -1.07
C LYS A 50 -31.46 -18.01 -0.90
N PRO A 51 -30.70 -18.22 -1.99
CA PRO A 51 -29.26 -18.09 -1.93
C PRO A 51 -28.85 -16.60 -1.79
N ILE A 52 -27.71 -16.36 -1.16
CA ILE A 52 -27.12 -15.03 -1.08
C ILE A 52 -26.32 -14.77 -2.36
N PHE A 53 -26.49 -13.61 -2.96
CA PHE A 53 -25.60 -13.07 -3.98
C PHE A 53 -24.69 -12.02 -3.35
N LEU A 54 -23.41 -12.32 -3.20
CA LEU A 54 -22.39 -11.44 -2.66
C LEU A 54 -21.64 -10.72 -3.80
N SER A 55 -21.60 -9.39 -3.75
CA SER A 55 -20.79 -8.57 -4.63
C SER A 55 -19.75 -7.81 -3.81
N VAL A 56 -18.45 -8.10 -4.01
CA VAL A 56 -17.33 -7.45 -3.33
C VAL A 56 -16.60 -6.56 -4.32
N GLY A 57 -16.27 -5.34 -3.90
CA GLY A 57 -15.53 -4.37 -4.70
C GLY A 57 -14.98 -3.25 -3.83
N TYR A 58 -14.63 -2.13 -4.44
CA TYR A 58 -14.13 -0.92 -3.77
C TYR A 58 -14.42 0.32 -4.61
N SER A 59 -14.33 1.50 -4.00
CA SER A 59 -14.82 2.76 -4.58
C SER A 59 -14.10 3.14 -5.88
N ALA A 60 -12.79 2.99 -5.98
CA ALA A 60 -12.00 3.37 -7.15
C ALA A 60 -11.98 2.32 -8.29
N CYS A 61 -12.78 1.25 -8.18
CA CYS A 61 -12.76 0.09 -9.06
C CYS A 61 -13.55 0.34 -10.36
N HIS A 62 -12.87 0.61 -11.47
CA HIS A 62 -13.50 0.83 -12.79
C HIS A 62 -14.49 -0.28 -13.19
N TRP A 63 -14.08 -1.55 -13.14
CA TRP A 63 -14.97 -2.67 -13.52
C TRP A 63 -16.15 -2.86 -12.57
N CYS A 64 -16.06 -2.37 -11.32
CA CYS A 64 -17.20 -2.32 -10.41
C CYS A 64 -18.21 -1.28 -10.88
N HIS A 65 -17.78 -0.10 -11.33
CA HIS A 65 -18.62 0.94 -11.93
C HIS A 65 -19.25 0.46 -13.25
N VAL A 66 -18.50 -0.25 -14.10
CA VAL A 66 -19.04 -0.83 -15.32
C VAL A 66 -20.18 -1.81 -15.00
N MET A 67 -19.97 -2.71 -14.03
CA MET A 67 -21.01 -3.66 -13.64
C MET A 67 -22.21 -3.00 -12.96
N GLU A 68 -21.99 -1.89 -12.24
CA GLU A 68 -23.06 -1.08 -11.66
C GLU A 68 -23.96 -0.50 -12.76
N ARG A 69 -23.38 0.28 -13.69
CA ARG A 69 -24.11 0.92 -14.79
C ARG A 69 -24.82 -0.08 -15.71
N GLU A 70 -24.14 -1.17 -16.05
CA GLU A 70 -24.69 -2.15 -17.00
C GLU A 70 -25.70 -3.11 -16.37
N SER A 71 -25.54 -3.46 -15.09
CA SER A 71 -26.32 -4.53 -14.46
C SER A 71 -27.08 -4.10 -13.21
N PHE A 72 -26.45 -3.40 -12.24
CA PHE A 72 -27.12 -3.12 -10.97
C PHE A 72 -28.09 -1.93 -11.04
N GLU A 73 -27.92 -1.03 -11.98
CA GLU A 73 -28.87 0.05 -12.31
C GLU A 73 -30.00 -0.42 -13.25
N ASN A 74 -29.86 -1.61 -13.85
CA ASN A 74 -30.86 -2.15 -14.79
C ASN A 74 -32.07 -2.73 -14.02
N PRO A 75 -33.29 -2.17 -14.20
CA PRO A 75 -34.48 -2.62 -13.47
C PRO A 75 -34.85 -4.11 -13.68
N GLU A 76 -34.66 -4.63 -14.89
CA GLU A 76 -34.97 -6.05 -15.18
C GLU A 76 -34.01 -7.00 -14.44
N ILE A 77 -32.73 -6.67 -14.37
CA ILE A 77 -31.73 -7.46 -13.63
C ILE A 77 -32.00 -7.34 -12.14
N ALA A 78 -32.31 -6.14 -11.66
CA ALA A 78 -32.66 -5.89 -10.26
C ALA A 78 -33.89 -6.68 -9.82
N GLU A 79 -34.94 -6.76 -10.66
CA GLU A 79 -36.13 -7.56 -10.38
C GLU A 79 -35.77 -9.05 -10.21
N ILE A 80 -34.91 -9.60 -11.07
CA ILE A 80 -34.47 -11.01 -10.97
C ILE A 80 -33.66 -11.23 -9.69
N LEU A 81 -32.72 -10.30 -9.36
CA LEU A 81 -31.92 -10.37 -8.13
C LEU A 81 -32.81 -10.35 -6.89
N ASN A 82 -33.71 -9.39 -6.78
CA ASN A 82 -34.59 -9.22 -5.63
C ASN A 82 -35.57 -10.39 -5.47
N ALA A 83 -36.05 -10.95 -6.60
CA ALA A 83 -37.00 -12.07 -6.56
C ALA A 83 -36.33 -13.38 -6.10
N HIS A 84 -35.12 -13.66 -6.48
CA HIS A 84 -34.50 -14.97 -6.36
C HIS A 84 -33.29 -15.06 -5.43
N PHE A 85 -32.72 -13.95 -5.02
CA PHE A 85 -31.52 -13.90 -4.20
C PHE A 85 -31.68 -12.90 -3.05
N ILE A 86 -30.83 -12.99 -2.06
CA ILE A 86 -30.57 -11.91 -1.09
C ILE A 86 -29.26 -11.25 -1.50
N PRO A 87 -29.30 -10.04 -2.12
CA PRO A 87 -28.13 -9.38 -2.61
C PRO A 87 -27.38 -8.68 -1.46
N VAL A 88 -26.09 -9.00 -1.32
CA VAL A 88 -25.20 -8.44 -0.30
C VAL A 88 -24.04 -7.71 -0.96
N LYS A 89 -23.74 -6.49 -0.49
CA LYS A 89 -22.65 -5.68 -0.96
C LYS A 89 -21.58 -5.53 0.11
N VAL A 90 -20.30 -5.66 -0.28
CA VAL A 90 -19.15 -5.53 0.63
C VAL A 90 -18.08 -4.63 0.04
N ASP A 91 -17.62 -3.67 0.83
CA ASP A 91 -16.38 -2.93 0.55
C ASP A 91 -15.19 -3.74 1.06
N ARG A 92 -14.34 -4.21 0.13
CA ARG A 92 -13.14 -4.98 0.46
C ARG A 92 -12.13 -4.21 1.33
N GLU A 93 -12.16 -2.90 1.24
CA GLU A 93 -11.25 -2.04 2.00
C GLU A 93 -11.65 -1.97 3.46
N GLU A 94 -12.95 -2.05 3.77
CA GLU A 94 -13.46 -2.16 5.13
C GLU A 94 -13.39 -3.60 5.67
N ARG A 95 -13.66 -4.60 4.81
CA ARG A 95 -13.76 -6.02 5.18
C ARG A 95 -12.81 -6.90 4.34
N PRO A 96 -11.49 -6.73 4.52
CA PRO A 96 -10.49 -7.55 3.81
C PRO A 96 -10.61 -9.04 4.14
N ASP A 97 -11.05 -9.39 5.34
CA ASP A 97 -11.30 -10.76 5.78
C ASP A 97 -12.34 -11.49 4.90
N ILE A 98 -13.43 -10.80 4.56
CA ILE A 98 -14.46 -11.30 3.66
C ILE A 98 -13.91 -11.40 2.22
N ASP A 99 -13.27 -10.34 1.76
CA ASP A 99 -12.68 -10.30 0.41
C ASP A 99 -11.72 -11.46 0.19
N GLU A 100 -10.77 -11.68 1.08
CA GLU A 100 -9.79 -12.77 0.96
C GLU A 100 -10.44 -14.14 0.91
N TYR A 101 -11.41 -14.40 1.80
CA TYR A 101 -12.09 -15.70 1.86
C TYR A 101 -12.84 -16.00 0.57
N TYR A 102 -13.64 -15.07 0.08
CA TYR A 102 -14.44 -15.29 -1.14
C TYR A 102 -13.62 -15.11 -2.42
N MET A 103 -12.52 -14.35 -2.41
CA MET A 103 -11.57 -14.30 -3.51
C MET A 103 -10.88 -15.66 -3.71
N LEU A 104 -10.49 -16.32 -2.62
CA LEU A 104 -9.95 -17.69 -2.71
C LEU A 104 -10.98 -18.67 -3.28
N ALA A 105 -12.25 -18.57 -2.87
CA ALA A 105 -13.32 -19.38 -3.46
C ALA A 105 -13.44 -19.13 -4.98
N THR A 106 -13.39 -17.87 -5.39
CA THR A 106 -13.43 -17.49 -6.81
C THR A 106 -12.26 -18.04 -7.59
N GLN A 107 -11.05 -17.95 -7.05
CA GLN A 107 -9.84 -18.53 -7.66
C GLN A 107 -9.91 -20.06 -7.80
N ILE A 108 -10.49 -20.75 -6.80
CA ILE A 108 -10.69 -22.21 -6.85
C ILE A 108 -11.70 -22.58 -7.96
N VAL A 109 -12.76 -21.79 -8.12
CA VAL A 109 -13.84 -22.07 -9.11
C VAL A 109 -13.41 -21.70 -10.53
N THR A 110 -12.71 -20.57 -10.71
CA THR A 110 -12.47 -19.96 -12.03
C THR A 110 -11.01 -20.05 -12.50
N GLY A 111 -10.08 -20.40 -11.61
CA GLY A 111 -8.63 -20.35 -11.85
C GLY A 111 -8.02 -18.95 -11.78
N ARG A 112 -8.81 -17.90 -11.56
CA ARG A 112 -8.36 -16.50 -11.47
C ARG A 112 -9.21 -15.70 -10.50
N GLY A 113 -8.67 -14.59 -9.99
CA GLY A 113 -9.39 -13.62 -9.16
C GLY A 113 -9.53 -12.27 -9.85
N GLY A 114 -10.27 -11.35 -9.22
CA GLY A 114 -10.44 -9.96 -9.66
C GLY A 114 -11.70 -9.33 -9.09
N TRP A 115 -11.80 -8.03 -9.19
CA TRP A 115 -12.98 -7.27 -8.80
C TRP A 115 -13.67 -6.69 -10.02
N PRO A 116 -15.02 -6.59 -9.97
CA PRO A 116 -15.90 -7.02 -8.88
C PRO A 116 -15.84 -8.54 -8.68
N ASN A 117 -15.88 -8.98 -7.43
CA ASN A 117 -15.95 -10.39 -7.09
C ASN A 117 -17.41 -10.77 -6.80
N SER A 118 -17.97 -11.65 -7.63
CA SER A 118 -19.38 -12.07 -7.60
C SER A 118 -19.47 -13.51 -7.11
N VAL A 119 -20.11 -13.73 -5.94
CA VAL A 119 -20.16 -15.05 -5.31
C VAL A 119 -21.59 -15.41 -4.92
N TRP A 120 -22.03 -16.63 -5.23
CA TRP A 120 -23.30 -17.18 -4.77
C TRP A 120 -23.05 -18.15 -3.62
N MET A 121 -23.79 -17.95 -2.53
CA MET A 121 -23.59 -18.65 -1.27
C MET A 121 -24.88 -19.28 -0.78
N LEU A 122 -24.76 -20.34 0.02
CA LEU A 122 -25.83 -20.82 0.88
C LEU A 122 -26.15 -19.76 1.96
N PRO A 123 -27.32 -19.84 2.63
CA PRO A 123 -27.67 -18.90 3.71
C PRO A 123 -26.65 -18.85 4.87
N ASP A 124 -25.87 -19.91 5.06
CA ASP A 124 -24.79 -19.96 6.06
C ASP A 124 -23.47 -19.29 5.62
N GLY A 125 -23.42 -18.77 4.39
CA GLY A 125 -22.23 -18.14 3.81
C GLY A 125 -21.30 -19.09 3.05
N THR A 126 -21.66 -20.38 2.91
CA THR A 126 -20.84 -21.35 2.16
C THR A 126 -20.93 -21.08 0.65
N PRO A 127 -19.81 -20.79 -0.07
CA PRO A 127 -19.84 -20.49 -1.49
C PRO A 127 -20.09 -21.74 -2.33
N TRP A 128 -20.92 -21.64 -3.39
CA TRP A 128 -21.20 -22.72 -4.32
C TRP A 128 -21.00 -22.36 -5.79
N TYR A 129 -20.96 -21.06 -6.12
CA TYR A 129 -20.62 -20.55 -7.44
C TYR A 129 -19.92 -19.20 -7.32
N ALA A 130 -19.01 -18.87 -8.24
CA ALA A 130 -18.29 -17.61 -8.21
C ALA A 130 -17.81 -17.20 -9.61
N GLY A 131 -17.56 -15.92 -9.75
CA GLY A 131 -16.95 -15.28 -10.91
C GLY A 131 -16.56 -13.84 -10.61
N THR A 132 -16.07 -13.14 -11.64
CA THR A 132 -15.74 -11.73 -11.53
C THR A 132 -16.79 -10.88 -12.24
N TYR A 133 -16.40 -10.06 -13.18
CA TYR A 133 -17.32 -9.28 -14.00
C TYR A 133 -18.11 -10.18 -14.98
N PHE A 134 -19.41 -9.90 -15.13
CA PHE A 134 -20.30 -10.48 -16.13
C PHE A 134 -20.95 -9.37 -16.96
N PRO A 135 -20.95 -9.44 -18.30
CA PRO A 135 -21.69 -8.49 -19.13
C PRO A 135 -23.21 -8.64 -18.87
N PRO A 136 -24.04 -7.60 -19.10
CA PRO A 136 -25.47 -7.67 -18.81
C PRO A 136 -26.18 -8.76 -19.60
N ASP A 137 -25.86 -8.90 -20.88
CA ASP A 137 -26.45 -9.85 -21.83
C ASP A 137 -25.42 -10.82 -22.40
N ASP A 138 -25.90 -11.93 -22.99
CA ASP A 138 -25.05 -12.92 -23.65
C ASP A 138 -24.31 -12.29 -24.82
N ARG A 139 -22.98 -12.27 -24.79
CA ARG A 139 -22.15 -11.68 -25.84
C ARG A 139 -20.90 -12.53 -26.12
N TYR A 140 -20.57 -12.68 -27.38
CA TYR A 140 -19.34 -13.37 -27.83
C TYR A 140 -19.14 -14.77 -27.23
N GLY A 141 -20.25 -15.51 -27.04
CA GLY A 141 -20.21 -16.85 -26.44
C GLY A 141 -19.99 -16.88 -24.94
N ARG A 142 -20.03 -15.72 -24.26
CA ARG A 142 -20.02 -15.60 -22.80
C ARG A 142 -21.43 -15.40 -22.29
N LEU A 143 -21.76 -16.12 -21.22
CA LEU A 143 -23.04 -16.00 -20.54
C LEU A 143 -23.16 -14.62 -19.89
N GLY A 144 -24.25 -13.91 -20.18
CA GLY A 144 -24.57 -12.63 -19.57
C GLY A 144 -25.11 -12.78 -18.15
N PHE A 145 -25.03 -11.71 -17.39
CA PHE A 145 -25.45 -11.72 -15.98
C PHE A 145 -26.94 -12.08 -15.81
N LYS A 146 -27.82 -11.52 -16.66
CA LYS A 146 -29.25 -11.84 -16.66
C LYS A 146 -29.52 -13.34 -16.86
N SER A 147 -28.93 -13.93 -17.88
CA SER A 147 -29.06 -15.37 -18.18
C SER A 147 -28.48 -16.24 -17.08
N LEU A 148 -27.35 -15.83 -16.52
CA LEU A 148 -26.70 -16.51 -15.39
C LEU A 148 -27.59 -16.53 -14.16
N LEU A 149 -28.17 -15.40 -13.76
CA LEU A 149 -29.03 -15.29 -12.59
C LEU A 149 -30.27 -16.22 -12.71
N LEU A 150 -30.95 -16.21 -13.87
CA LEU A 150 -32.09 -17.08 -14.11
C LEU A 150 -31.69 -18.55 -14.01
N ARG A 151 -30.55 -18.92 -14.58
CA ARG A 151 -30.06 -20.31 -14.54
C ARG A 151 -29.70 -20.74 -13.12
N LEU A 152 -29.01 -19.88 -12.35
CA LEU A 152 -28.68 -20.20 -10.96
C LEU A 152 -29.92 -20.28 -10.05
N ALA A 153 -30.93 -19.43 -10.29
CA ALA A 153 -32.22 -19.52 -9.60
C ALA A 153 -32.96 -20.82 -9.90
N ASP A 154 -32.91 -21.29 -11.16
CA ASP A 154 -33.50 -22.57 -11.52
C ASP A 154 -32.77 -23.76 -10.88
N ILE A 155 -31.42 -23.76 -10.93
CA ILE A 155 -30.58 -24.78 -10.28
C ILE A 155 -30.86 -24.83 -8.76
N TRP A 156 -31.00 -23.68 -8.10
CA TRP A 156 -31.33 -23.60 -6.66
C TRP A 156 -32.66 -24.30 -6.35
N LYS A 157 -33.67 -24.12 -7.18
CA LYS A 157 -35.01 -24.70 -6.99
C LYS A 157 -35.07 -26.18 -7.36
N THR A 158 -34.41 -26.58 -8.42
CA THR A 158 -34.57 -27.91 -9.03
C THR A 158 -33.46 -28.90 -8.70
N ARG A 159 -32.28 -28.41 -8.32
CA ARG A 159 -31.08 -29.23 -8.13
C ARG A 159 -30.33 -28.92 -6.82
N ARG A 160 -31.08 -28.75 -5.72
CA ARG A 160 -30.56 -28.38 -4.40
C ARG A 160 -29.40 -29.29 -3.94
N ALA A 161 -29.54 -30.60 -4.10
CA ALA A 161 -28.50 -31.55 -3.70
C ALA A 161 -27.17 -31.33 -4.43
N ASP A 162 -27.22 -30.93 -5.70
CA ASP A 162 -25.99 -30.61 -6.48
C ASP A 162 -25.34 -29.31 -5.99
N VAL A 163 -26.15 -28.29 -5.64
CA VAL A 163 -25.67 -27.02 -5.05
C VAL A 163 -24.93 -27.29 -3.74
N GLU A 164 -25.54 -28.09 -2.85
CA GLU A 164 -24.91 -28.44 -1.56
C GLU A 164 -23.65 -29.29 -1.74
N ALA A 165 -23.61 -30.18 -2.74
CA ALA A 165 -22.45 -30.98 -3.06
C ALA A 165 -21.30 -30.08 -3.58
N GLN A 166 -21.60 -29.13 -4.47
CA GLN A 166 -20.64 -28.15 -4.97
C GLN A 166 -20.11 -27.25 -3.85
N ALA A 167 -20.97 -26.76 -2.96
CA ALA A 167 -20.60 -25.97 -1.81
C ALA A 167 -19.62 -26.73 -0.88
N ARG A 168 -19.88 -28.00 -0.62
CA ARG A 168 -18.96 -28.87 0.13
C ARG A 168 -17.61 -29.03 -0.56
N GLN A 169 -17.59 -29.26 -1.88
CA GLN A 169 -16.33 -29.40 -2.65
C GLN A 169 -15.48 -28.14 -2.58
N ILE A 170 -16.06 -26.95 -2.74
CA ILE A 170 -15.34 -25.68 -2.63
C ILE A 170 -14.80 -25.50 -1.21
N SER A 171 -15.62 -25.76 -0.17
CA SER A 171 -15.18 -25.66 1.22
C SER A 171 -14.05 -26.63 1.56
N ASP A 172 -14.06 -27.85 1.02
CA ASP A 172 -12.99 -28.82 1.20
C ASP A 172 -11.72 -28.39 0.48
N ALA A 173 -11.84 -27.79 -0.70
CA ALA A 173 -10.70 -27.23 -1.45
C ALA A 173 -10.10 -26.05 -0.69
N ILE A 174 -10.90 -25.13 -0.12
CA ILE A 174 -10.44 -24.03 0.74
C ILE A 174 -9.70 -24.61 1.95
N ARG A 175 -10.27 -25.56 2.67
CA ARG A 175 -9.61 -26.23 3.82
C ARG A 175 -8.29 -26.90 3.43
N SER A 176 -8.27 -27.56 2.28
CA SER A 176 -7.06 -28.20 1.76
C SER A 176 -5.96 -27.20 1.39
N TYR A 177 -6.34 -26.06 0.81
CA TYR A 177 -5.42 -24.96 0.53
C TYR A 177 -4.79 -24.42 1.81
N MET A 178 -5.59 -24.21 2.86
CA MET A 178 -5.16 -23.69 4.14
C MET A 178 -4.27 -24.66 4.91
N ALA A 179 -4.49 -25.97 4.77
CA ALA A 179 -3.67 -27.00 5.41
C ALA A 179 -2.28 -27.14 4.76
N ARG A 180 -2.03 -26.49 3.60
CA ARG A 180 -0.72 -26.49 2.95
C ARG A 180 0.30 -25.77 3.83
N GLY A 181 1.36 -26.44 4.17
CA GLY A 181 2.47 -25.96 4.98
C GLY A 181 2.99 -27.10 5.85
N GLY A 182 4.23 -27.53 5.62
CA GLY A 182 4.90 -28.54 6.40
C GLY A 182 5.15 -28.08 7.85
N SER A 183 5.46 -29.01 8.74
CA SER A 183 5.80 -28.71 10.14
C SER A 183 7.19 -28.07 10.32
N ARG A 184 8.08 -28.20 9.34
CA ARG A 184 9.43 -27.61 9.31
C ARG A 184 9.83 -27.28 7.89
N SER A 185 10.42 -26.10 7.67
CA SER A 185 11.11 -25.77 6.42
C SER A 185 12.39 -26.60 6.31
N ARG A 186 12.71 -27.03 5.09
CA ARG A 186 13.98 -27.68 4.74
C ARG A 186 14.98 -26.68 4.18
N ALA A 187 14.49 -25.58 3.59
CA ALA A 187 15.31 -24.53 3.02
C ALA A 187 15.71 -23.50 4.08
N THR A 188 16.93 -23.03 4.00
CA THR A 188 17.45 -21.90 4.77
C THR A 188 16.98 -20.58 4.18
N LEU A 189 17.07 -19.49 4.95
CA LEU A 189 16.76 -18.14 4.47
C LEU A 189 17.63 -17.77 3.25
N ASP A 190 18.93 -18.13 3.24
CA ASP A 190 19.83 -17.80 2.12
C ASP A 190 19.45 -18.59 0.86
N GLU A 191 19.08 -19.87 0.96
CA GLU A 191 18.57 -20.65 -0.18
C GLU A 191 17.27 -20.07 -0.76
N MET A 192 16.35 -19.61 0.10
CA MET A 192 15.11 -18.98 -0.34
C MET A 192 15.37 -17.62 -1.02
N LEU A 193 16.31 -16.83 -0.48
CA LEU A 193 16.74 -15.57 -1.10
C LEU A 193 17.34 -15.82 -2.48
N ASP A 194 18.24 -16.80 -2.61
CA ASP A 194 18.86 -17.11 -3.89
C ASP A 194 17.84 -17.65 -4.90
N ALA A 195 16.88 -18.48 -4.46
CA ALA A 195 15.79 -18.96 -5.28
C ALA A 195 14.87 -17.81 -5.76
N ALA A 196 14.53 -16.87 -4.88
CA ALA A 196 13.73 -15.69 -5.25
C ALA A 196 14.46 -14.84 -6.30
N TYR A 197 15.74 -14.54 -6.09
CA TYR A 197 16.52 -13.76 -7.04
C TYR A 197 16.71 -14.46 -8.39
N ALA A 198 16.92 -15.78 -8.39
CA ALA A 198 17.02 -16.55 -9.64
C ALA A 198 15.72 -16.50 -10.44
N SER A 199 14.58 -16.71 -9.76
CA SER A 199 13.26 -16.65 -10.39
C SER A 199 12.92 -15.25 -10.92
N TRP A 200 13.25 -14.19 -10.18
CA TRP A 200 13.09 -12.82 -10.68
C TRP A 200 13.98 -12.53 -11.89
N ALA A 201 15.23 -13.00 -11.89
CA ALA A 201 16.11 -12.84 -13.04
C ALA A 201 15.60 -13.58 -14.28
N GLU A 202 14.99 -14.76 -14.11
CA GLU A 202 14.38 -15.56 -15.20
C GLU A 202 13.12 -14.90 -15.77
N SER A 203 12.26 -14.31 -14.90
CA SER A 203 11.01 -13.66 -15.29
C SER A 203 11.16 -12.18 -15.67
N TYR A 204 12.36 -11.62 -15.59
CA TYR A 204 12.60 -10.20 -15.85
C TYR A 204 12.43 -9.85 -17.33
N ASP A 205 11.61 -8.85 -17.61
CA ASP A 205 11.44 -8.31 -18.95
C ASP A 205 12.63 -7.39 -19.30
N LEU A 206 13.59 -7.94 -20.06
CA LEU A 206 14.79 -7.21 -20.47
C LEU A 206 14.51 -6.01 -21.37
N LYS A 207 13.34 -5.97 -22.02
CA LYS A 207 12.98 -4.91 -22.97
C LYS A 207 12.24 -3.76 -22.32
N HIS A 208 11.34 -4.07 -21.39
CA HIS A 208 10.41 -3.11 -20.82
C HIS A 208 10.55 -2.94 -19.30
N GLY A 209 11.41 -3.70 -18.65
CA GLY A 209 11.56 -3.72 -17.20
C GLY A 209 10.36 -4.35 -16.48
N GLY A 210 10.55 -4.68 -15.20
CA GLY A 210 9.54 -5.39 -14.43
C GLY A 210 9.60 -6.90 -14.64
N PHE A 211 8.62 -7.62 -14.11
CA PHE A 211 8.57 -9.08 -14.11
C PHE A 211 7.32 -9.57 -14.83
N GLY A 212 7.47 -10.61 -15.66
CA GLY A 212 6.37 -11.22 -16.39
C GLY A 212 5.79 -10.34 -17.52
N ASP A 213 4.62 -10.77 -18.01
CA ASP A 213 3.86 -10.13 -19.08
C ASP A 213 2.79 -9.16 -18.54
N ALA A 214 1.98 -8.57 -19.43
CA ALA A 214 0.83 -7.73 -19.05
C ALA A 214 -0.32 -8.55 -18.41
N PRO A 215 -1.05 -7.98 -17.43
CA PRO A 215 -0.84 -6.66 -16.83
C PRO A 215 0.35 -6.65 -15.86
N LYS A 216 1.04 -5.49 -15.77
CA LYS A 216 2.21 -5.33 -14.89
C LYS A 216 1.86 -4.50 -13.65
N PHE A 217 2.08 -5.09 -12.49
CA PHE A 217 1.97 -4.43 -11.20
C PHE A 217 3.34 -4.00 -10.67
N PRO A 218 3.46 -2.82 -10.00
CA PRO A 218 4.69 -2.45 -9.31
C PRO A 218 5.08 -3.54 -8.29
N PRO A 219 6.27 -4.13 -8.38
CA PRO A 219 6.68 -5.23 -7.50
C PRO A 219 7.31 -4.69 -6.19
N HIS A 220 6.50 -3.99 -5.37
CA HIS A 220 6.95 -3.23 -4.21
C HIS A 220 7.83 -4.02 -3.25
N SER A 221 7.37 -5.21 -2.81
CA SER A 221 8.10 -6.03 -1.83
C SER A 221 9.43 -6.55 -2.39
N ALA A 222 9.46 -6.94 -3.67
CA ALA A 222 10.69 -7.37 -4.33
C ALA A 222 11.71 -6.22 -4.44
N LEU A 223 11.27 -5.03 -4.86
CA LEU A 223 12.11 -3.84 -4.93
C LEU A 223 12.61 -3.43 -3.55
N SER A 224 11.74 -3.46 -2.53
CA SER A 224 12.10 -3.17 -1.14
C SER A 224 13.17 -4.13 -0.63
N LEU A 225 13.05 -5.43 -0.91
CA LEU A 225 14.03 -6.44 -0.51
C LEU A 225 15.39 -6.24 -1.20
N VAL A 226 15.40 -5.98 -2.50
CA VAL A 226 16.65 -5.73 -3.27
C VAL A 226 17.38 -4.49 -2.74
N LEU A 227 16.63 -3.45 -2.40
CA LEU A 227 17.15 -2.18 -1.90
C LEU A 227 17.37 -2.19 -0.38
N HIS A 228 17.13 -3.29 0.33
CA HIS A 228 17.28 -3.31 1.78
C HIS A 228 18.73 -3.16 2.24
N PRO A 229 19.02 -2.35 3.29
CA PRO A 229 20.39 -2.09 3.77
C PRO A 229 21.17 -3.33 4.16
N THR A 230 20.50 -4.35 4.68
CA THR A 230 21.14 -5.58 5.17
C THR A 230 21.34 -6.64 4.08
N ALA A 231 20.78 -6.43 2.88
CA ALA A 231 21.20 -7.23 1.74
C ALA A 231 22.72 -6.99 1.58
N ARG A 232 23.55 -8.03 1.77
CA ARG A 232 24.98 -7.99 1.49
C ARG A 232 25.17 -7.23 0.19
N GLU A 233 26.26 -6.41 0.05
CA GLU A 233 26.48 -5.53 -1.10
C GLU A 233 25.73 -6.04 -2.34
N PRO A 234 24.69 -5.33 -2.79
CA PRO A 234 23.79 -5.91 -3.80
C PRO A 234 24.64 -6.26 -5.00
N GLN A 235 24.64 -7.52 -5.38
CA GLN A 235 25.34 -7.92 -6.60
C GLN A 235 24.84 -7.00 -7.72
N PRO A 236 25.72 -6.42 -8.54
CA PRO A 236 25.35 -5.44 -9.57
C PRO A 236 24.16 -5.91 -10.43
N ALA A 237 24.08 -7.22 -10.71
CA ALA A 237 22.98 -7.82 -11.44
C ALA A 237 21.63 -7.71 -10.71
N ARG A 238 21.58 -7.93 -9.38
CA ARG A 238 20.35 -7.81 -8.58
C ARG A 238 19.88 -6.35 -8.53
N LEU A 239 20.82 -5.42 -8.33
CA LEU A 239 20.50 -4.00 -8.35
C LEU A 239 19.97 -3.55 -9.72
N ALA A 240 20.50 -4.11 -10.82
CA ALA A 240 20.05 -3.81 -12.17
C ALA A 240 18.57 -4.18 -12.41
N LEU A 241 18.07 -5.28 -11.83
CA LEU A 241 16.65 -5.65 -11.91
C LEU A 241 15.77 -4.57 -11.26
N ALA A 242 16.14 -4.11 -10.06
CA ALA A 242 15.38 -3.08 -9.36
C ALA A 242 15.44 -1.74 -10.11
N THR A 243 16.63 -1.31 -10.51
CA THR A 243 16.80 -0.01 -11.17
C THR A 243 16.16 0.02 -12.55
N GLY A 244 16.26 -1.05 -13.34
CA GLY A 244 15.59 -1.13 -14.63
C GLY A 244 14.06 -1.11 -14.51
N THR A 245 13.50 -1.73 -13.45
CA THR A 245 12.07 -1.65 -13.16
C THR A 245 11.66 -0.25 -12.75
N LEU A 246 12.41 0.40 -11.85
CA LEU A 246 12.14 1.77 -11.41
C LEU A 246 12.24 2.77 -12.58
N ASP A 247 13.26 2.62 -13.45
CA ASP A 247 13.43 3.47 -14.63
C ASP A 247 12.25 3.33 -15.60
N ALA A 248 11.79 2.09 -15.84
CA ALA A 248 10.68 1.82 -16.73
C ALA A 248 9.35 2.40 -16.21
N MET A 249 9.05 2.22 -14.91
CA MET A 249 7.85 2.77 -14.29
C MET A 249 7.86 4.31 -14.29
N LEU A 250 9.00 4.91 -13.99
CA LEU A 250 9.12 6.37 -13.95
C LEU A 250 8.99 7.03 -15.33
N LEU A 251 9.45 6.37 -16.40
CA LEU A 251 9.32 6.86 -17.78
C LEU A 251 7.92 6.58 -18.35
N GLY A 252 7.28 5.51 -17.90
CA GLY A 252 5.98 5.06 -18.39
C GLY A 252 4.80 5.96 -18.02
N GLY A 253 3.66 5.70 -18.66
CA GLY A 253 2.40 6.37 -18.36
C GLY A 253 1.74 5.91 -17.05
N ILE A 254 2.28 4.87 -16.40
CA ILE A 254 1.87 4.51 -15.03
C ILE A 254 2.16 5.64 -14.03
N ARG A 255 3.14 6.49 -14.30
CA ARG A 255 3.38 7.72 -13.57
C ARG A 255 2.56 8.86 -14.18
N ASP A 256 1.86 9.62 -13.35
CA ASP A 256 1.25 10.88 -13.78
C ASP A 256 2.33 11.97 -13.91
N HIS A 257 2.82 12.16 -15.12
CA HIS A 257 3.89 13.10 -15.42
C HIS A 257 3.52 14.58 -15.23
N ILE A 258 2.23 14.90 -15.07
CA ILE A 258 1.76 16.28 -14.89
C ILE A 258 1.48 16.58 -13.42
N GLY A 259 0.77 15.68 -12.72
CA GLY A 259 0.34 15.92 -11.34
C GLY A 259 1.13 15.21 -10.27
N GLY A 260 1.96 14.25 -10.66
CA GLY A 260 2.72 13.39 -9.72
C GLY A 260 1.91 12.20 -9.22
N GLY A 261 2.58 11.30 -8.51
CA GLY A 261 2.03 10.04 -8.07
C GLY A 261 1.96 8.98 -9.16
N PHE A 262 1.61 7.77 -8.76
CA PHE A 262 1.54 6.59 -9.63
C PHE A 262 0.13 6.02 -9.64
N HIS A 263 -0.30 5.60 -10.81
CA HIS A 263 -1.45 4.75 -11.00
C HIS A 263 -1.15 3.32 -10.53
N ARG A 264 -2.19 2.50 -10.33
CA ARG A 264 -2.07 1.23 -9.65
C ARG A 264 -1.25 0.19 -10.40
N TYR A 265 -1.56 -0.04 -11.68
CA TYR A 265 -0.87 -1.00 -12.54
C TYR A 265 -0.96 -0.60 -14.01
N SER A 266 -0.13 -1.23 -14.84
CA SER A 266 -0.19 -1.07 -16.30
C SER A 266 -0.96 -2.23 -16.93
N THR A 267 -1.89 -1.91 -17.82
CA THR A 267 -2.64 -2.90 -18.61
C THR A 267 -1.78 -3.48 -19.73
N ASP A 268 -0.69 -2.78 -20.11
CA ASP A 268 0.27 -3.23 -21.12
C ASP A 268 1.63 -3.63 -20.52
N GLU A 269 2.45 -4.33 -21.31
CA GLU A 269 3.79 -4.77 -20.91
C GLU A 269 4.82 -3.66 -20.79
N ARG A 270 4.51 -2.43 -21.30
CA ARG A 270 5.43 -1.30 -21.49
C ARG A 270 5.31 -0.22 -20.43
N TRP A 271 4.47 -0.40 -19.43
CA TRP A 271 4.15 0.60 -18.40
C TRP A 271 3.50 1.87 -18.95
N ARG A 272 2.83 1.83 -20.13
CA ARG A 272 2.32 3.02 -20.82
C ARG A 272 0.86 3.30 -20.58
N VAL A 273 0.03 2.26 -20.60
CA VAL A 273 -1.42 2.38 -20.42
C VAL A 273 -1.77 1.95 -19.00
N PRO A 274 -1.98 2.89 -18.07
CA PRO A 274 -2.32 2.54 -16.71
C PRO A 274 -3.81 2.22 -16.58
N HIS A 275 -4.16 1.44 -15.57
CA HIS A 275 -5.45 1.53 -14.93
C HIS A 275 -5.42 2.74 -14.00
N PHE A 276 -6.30 3.73 -14.24
CA PHE A 276 -6.08 5.12 -13.79
C PHE A 276 -6.34 5.40 -12.31
N GLU A 277 -6.78 4.43 -11.50
CA GLU A 277 -6.89 4.60 -10.06
C GLU A 277 -5.53 4.89 -9.41
N LYS A 278 -5.53 5.72 -8.36
CA LYS A 278 -4.33 6.00 -7.56
C LYS A 278 -4.58 5.63 -6.11
N MET A 279 -3.89 4.60 -5.64
CA MET A 279 -4.05 4.07 -4.29
C MET A 279 -2.99 4.63 -3.35
N LEU A 280 -3.38 4.92 -2.11
CA LEU A 280 -2.45 5.42 -1.08
C LEU A 280 -1.31 4.43 -0.83
N TYR A 281 -1.62 3.13 -0.69
CA TYR A 281 -0.62 2.10 -0.39
C TYR A 281 0.43 1.91 -1.49
N ASP A 282 0.05 2.06 -2.77
CA ASP A 282 1.01 1.98 -3.89
C ASP A 282 1.97 3.17 -3.85
N ASN A 283 1.42 4.38 -3.69
CA ASN A 283 2.21 5.61 -3.66
C ASN A 283 3.09 5.71 -2.40
N ALA A 284 2.64 5.19 -1.26
CA ALA A 284 3.44 5.09 -0.04
C ALA A 284 4.68 4.22 -0.26
N GLN A 285 4.48 3.02 -0.81
CA GLN A 285 5.57 2.09 -1.04
C GLN A 285 6.53 2.61 -2.12
N LEU A 286 6.02 3.13 -3.24
CA LEU A 286 6.86 3.68 -4.32
C LEU A 286 7.65 4.90 -3.86
N ALA A 287 7.04 5.86 -3.16
CA ALA A 287 7.76 7.02 -2.63
C ALA A 287 8.94 6.60 -1.73
N ARG A 288 8.71 5.64 -0.83
CA ARG A 288 9.76 5.07 0.03
C ARG A 288 10.86 4.38 -0.77
N ILE A 289 10.49 3.55 -1.76
CA ILE A 289 11.42 2.79 -2.59
C ILE A 289 12.30 3.75 -3.42
N TYR A 290 11.71 4.76 -4.08
CA TYR A 290 12.46 5.76 -4.84
C TYR A 290 13.38 6.59 -3.93
N ALA A 291 12.93 6.97 -2.72
CA ALA A 291 13.78 7.64 -1.74
C ALA A 291 14.96 6.78 -1.31
N GLN A 292 14.77 5.49 -1.05
CA GLN A 292 15.85 4.55 -0.72
C GLN A 292 16.79 4.33 -1.90
N ALA A 293 16.25 4.17 -3.11
CA ALA A 293 17.04 3.98 -4.32
C ALA A 293 17.94 5.20 -4.62
N SER A 294 17.47 6.43 -4.34
CA SER A 294 18.28 7.65 -4.54
C SER A 294 19.57 7.66 -3.74
N ARG A 295 19.64 6.94 -2.60
CA ARG A 295 20.81 6.86 -1.72
C ARG A 295 21.70 5.65 -2.00
N ARG A 296 21.20 4.65 -2.73
CA ARG A 296 21.93 3.41 -3.01
C ARG A 296 22.51 3.31 -4.39
N VAL A 297 21.97 4.10 -5.29
CA VAL A 297 22.38 4.09 -6.68
C VAL A 297 23.18 5.36 -6.95
N ASP A 298 24.39 5.18 -7.48
CA ASP A 298 25.30 6.30 -7.79
C ASP A 298 24.64 7.28 -8.77
N SER A 299 24.28 8.47 -8.27
CA SER A 299 23.62 9.54 -9.03
C SER A 299 24.50 10.06 -10.19
N ASN A 300 25.83 9.96 -10.08
CA ASN A 300 26.76 10.42 -11.11
C ASN A 300 26.73 9.57 -12.39
N ARG A 301 26.12 8.39 -12.33
CA ARG A 301 25.98 7.46 -13.47
C ARG A 301 24.59 7.47 -14.09
N ARG A 302 23.65 8.33 -13.63
CA ARG A 302 22.26 8.30 -14.06
C ARG A 302 21.75 9.66 -14.50
N ALA A 303 21.08 9.65 -15.64
CA ALA A 303 20.28 10.78 -16.10
C ALA A 303 18.94 10.89 -15.34
N ILE A 304 18.62 9.94 -14.45
CA ILE A 304 17.34 9.83 -13.73
C ILE A 304 17.53 10.21 -12.27
N ASP A 305 16.70 11.13 -11.80
CA ASP A 305 16.65 11.61 -10.43
C ASP A 305 15.54 10.92 -9.64
N TYR A 306 15.87 9.85 -8.91
CA TYR A 306 14.92 9.12 -8.06
C TYR A 306 14.43 9.95 -6.87
N GLU A 307 15.25 10.88 -6.36
CA GLU A 307 14.83 11.76 -5.27
C GLU A 307 13.71 12.69 -5.73
N ALA A 308 13.83 13.25 -6.94
CA ALA A 308 12.77 14.09 -7.51
C ALA A 308 11.44 13.32 -7.67
N VAL A 309 11.50 12.05 -8.09
CA VAL A 309 10.29 11.20 -8.21
C VAL A 309 9.61 10.97 -6.86
N ALA A 310 10.40 10.65 -5.84
CA ALA A 310 9.88 10.48 -4.49
C ALA A 310 9.26 11.78 -3.97
N ARG A 311 9.92 12.93 -4.19
CA ARG A 311 9.37 14.26 -3.83
C ARG A 311 8.04 14.53 -4.54
N GLU A 312 7.98 14.37 -5.84
CA GLU A 312 6.76 14.64 -6.61
C GLU A 312 5.59 13.74 -6.17
N THR A 313 5.88 12.49 -5.81
CA THR A 313 4.86 11.56 -5.28
C THR A 313 4.35 12.03 -3.91
N LEU A 314 5.24 12.39 -3.00
CA LEU A 314 4.87 12.89 -1.66
C LEU A 314 4.15 14.25 -1.73
N GLU A 315 4.58 15.17 -2.63
CA GLU A 315 3.89 16.44 -2.85
C GLU A 315 2.48 16.23 -3.42
N TRP A 316 2.29 15.24 -4.31
CA TRP A 316 0.97 14.85 -4.76
C TRP A 316 0.08 14.39 -3.59
N VAL A 317 0.59 13.55 -2.69
CA VAL A 317 -0.14 13.10 -1.50
C VAL A 317 -0.52 14.29 -0.60
N LEU A 318 0.41 15.22 -0.35
CA LEU A 318 0.14 16.42 0.46
C LEU A 318 -0.94 17.31 -0.16
N ARG A 319 -0.94 17.42 -1.49
CA ARG A 319 -1.86 18.29 -2.23
C ARG A 319 -3.25 17.68 -2.40
N GLU A 320 -3.34 16.35 -2.64
CA GLU A 320 -4.57 15.74 -3.15
C GLU A 320 -5.16 14.67 -2.23
N MET A 321 -4.35 14.06 -1.37
CA MET A 321 -4.72 12.90 -0.56
C MET A 321 -4.71 13.18 0.94
N THR A 322 -4.63 14.44 1.37
CA THR A 322 -4.51 14.79 2.80
C THR A 322 -5.81 15.37 3.32
N ALA A 323 -6.35 14.76 4.36
CA ALA A 323 -7.51 15.24 5.11
C ALA A 323 -7.18 16.47 5.97
N ALA A 324 -8.19 17.22 6.38
CA ALA A 324 -8.03 18.42 7.19
C ALA A 324 -7.34 18.16 8.55
N ASN A 325 -7.52 16.96 9.13
CA ASN A 325 -6.85 16.54 10.37
C ASN A 325 -5.41 16.07 10.16
N GLY A 326 -4.96 15.94 8.90
CA GLY A 326 -3.62 15.50 8.52
C GLY A 326 -3.48 14.00 8.22
N ALA A 327 -4.53 13.20 8.40
CA ALA A 327 -4.56 11.82 7.91
C ALA A 327 -4.64 11.79 6.37
N PHE A 328 -4.37 10.63 5.78
CA PHE A 328 -4.38 10.47 4.33
C PHE A 328 -5.59 9.65 3.87
N PHE A 329 -6.23 10.11 2.80
CA PHE A 329 -7.33 9.43 2.11
C PHE A 329 -6.86 8.14 1.43
N SER A 330 -7.77 7.22 1.13
CA SER A 330 -7.43 5.89 0.63
C SER A 330 -7.14 5.87 -0.87
N ALA A 331 -7.94 6.53 -1.71
CA ALA A 331 -7.80 6.42 -3.15
C ALA A 331 -8.38 7.61 -3.94
N LEU A 332 -7.92 7.76 -5.19
CA LEU A 332 -8.63 8.48 -6.25
C LEU A 332 -9.16 7.48 -7.26
N ASP A 333 -10.40 7.70 -7.69
CA ASP A 333 -11.08 6.86 -8.65
C ASP A 333 -10.35 6.81 -10.00
N ALA A 334 -10.49 5.70 -10.73
CA ALA A 334 -10.05 5.59 -12.11
C ALA A 334 -10.91 6.44 -13.05
N ASP A 335 -12.21 6.54 -12.75
CA ASP A 335 -13.21 7.23 -13.55
C ASP A 335 -13.32 8.73 -13.20
N SER A 336 -13.57 9.54 -14.19
CA SER A 336 -13.92 10.93 -14.06
C SER A 336 -14.94 11.28 -15.16
N ASP A 337 -16.04 11.93 -14.78
CA ASP A 337 -17.12 12.26 -15.71
C ASP A 337 -17.65 11.02 -16.48
N GLY A 338 -17.68 9.87 -15.80
CA GLY A 338 -18.17 8.59 -16.32
C GLY A 338 -17.23 7.84 -17.28
N GLU A 339 -16.00 8.33 -17.50
CA GLU A 339 -15.00 7.71 -18.39
C GLU A 339 -13.69 7.47 -17.65
N GLU A 340 -13.10 6.29 -17.85
CA GLU A 340 -11.80 5.95 -17.27
C GLU A 340 -10.70 6.84 -17.82
N GLY A 341 -9.85 7.39 -16.93
CA GLY A 341 -8.67 8.17 -17.28
C GLY A 341 -8.94 9.58 -17.83
N ARG A 342 -10.20 9.99 -17.98
CA ARG A 342 -10.61 11.29 -18.58
C ARG A 342 -9.87 12.48 -18.00
N PHE A 343 -9.66 12.48 -16.71
CA PHE A 343 -8.94 13.53 -16.00
C PHE A 343 -7.47 13.64 -16.41
N TYR A 344 -6.82 12.52 -16.76
CA TYR A 344 -5.38 12.40 -16.95
C TYR A 344 -4.92 12.49 -18.41
N VAL A 345 -5.79 12.11 -19.35
CA VAL A 345 -5.45 12.05 -20.78
C VAL A 345 -5.60 13.42 -21.45
N TRP A 346 -4.87 13.63 -22.55
CA TRP A 346 -4.80 14.91 -23.26
C TRP A 346 -4.91 14.71 -24.77
N SER A 347 -5.65 15.58 -25.45
CA SER A 347 -5.52 15.73 -26.90
C SER A 347 -4.28 16.58 -27.23
N HIS A 348 -3.70 16.34 -28.40
CA HIS A 348 -2.60 17.17 -28.91
C HIS A 348 -3.01 18.66 -28.95
N LYS A 349 -4.25 18.93 -29.37
CA LYS A 349 -4.78 20.28 -29.46
C LYS A 349 -4.81 20.99 -28.11
N GLU A 350 -5.27 20.33 -27.04
CA GLU A 350 -5.31 20.92 -25.68
C GLU A 350 -3.91 21.33 -25.20
N ILE A 351 -2.88 20.53 -25.49
CA ILE A 351 -1.49 20.84 -25.11
C ILE A 351 -1.01 22.08 -25.92
N MET A 352 -1.25 22.10 -27.23
CA MET A 352 -0.86 23.24 -28.07
C MET A 352 -1.58 24.54 -27.69
N ASP A 353 -2.88 24.47 -27.37
CA ASP A 353 -3.66 25.62 -26.91
C ASP A 353 -3.21 26.13 -25.54
N ALA A 354 -2.76 25.24 -24.64
CA ALA A 354 -2.32 25.61 -23.29
C ALA A 354 -0.89 26.18 -23.26
N LEU A 355 0.02 25.67 -24.07
CA LEU A 355 1.45 25.98 -24.00
C LEU A 355 1.93 26.88 -25.15
N GLY A 356 1.13 27.06 -26.21
CA GLY A 356 1.53 27.74 -27.42
C GLY A 356 2.37 26.88 -28.37
N PRO A 357 2.71 27.43 -29.57
CA PRO A 357 3.27 26.62 -30.64
C PRO A 357 4.66 26.03 -30.31
N ASP A 358 5.56 26.84 -29.74
CA ASP A 358 6.94 26.39 -29.49
C ASP A 358 7.06 25.48 -28.29
N ASP A 359 6.50 25.86 -27.13
CA ASP A 359 6.51 25.09 -25.91
C ASP A 359 5.60 23.86 -26.02
N GLY A 360 4.46 23.98 -26.69
CA GLY A 360 3.57 22.86 -26.97
C GLY A 360 4.21 21.81 -27.86
N ALA A 361 4.86 22.20 -28.98
CA ALA A 361 5.57 21.27 -29.84
C ALA A 361 6.73 20.57 -29.09
N LEU A 362 7.48 21.31 -28.29
CA LEU A 362 8.56 20.76 -27.46
C LEU A 362 8.00 19.73 -26.47
N PHE A 363 6.94 20.07 -25.73
CA PHE A 363 6.30 19.16 -24.77
C PHE A 363 5.79 17.90 -25.45
N CYS A 364 5.06 18.04 -26.57
CA CYS A 364 4.52 16.92 -27.34
C CYS A 364 5.60 15.95 -27.81
N SER A 365 6.76 16.48 -28.26
CA SER A 365 7.85 15.62 -28.74
C SER A 365 8.45 14.75 -27.65
N TYR A 366 8.67 15.28 -26.45
CA TYR A 366 9.24 14.52 -25.31
C TYR A 366 8.21 13.62 -24.65
N TYR A 367 6.99 14.10 -24.40
CA TYR A 367 5.95 13.34 -23.70
C TYR A 367 5.07 12.49 -24.64
N GLN A 368 5.53 12.25 -25.86
CA GLN A 368 4.88 11.36 -26.85
C GLN A 368 3.42 11.70 -27.14
N ILE A 369 3.08 12.98 -27.12
CA ILE A 369 1.75 13.48 -27.47
C ILE A 369 1.60 13.55 -28.98
N ARG A 370 0.67 12.79 -29.57
CA ARG A 370 0.46 12.67 -31.02
C ARG A 370 -0.88 13.26 -31.44
N PRO A 371 -0.99 13.81 -32.65
CA PRO A 371 -2.27 14.32 -33.18
C PRO A 371 -3.37 13.25 -33.22
N GLU A 372 -3.02 12.02 -33.58
CA GLU A 372 -3.92 10.86 -33.63
C GLU A 372 -4.19 10.19 -32.29
N GLY A 373 -3.46 10.58 -31.24
CA GLY A 373 -3.49 9.94 -29.93
C GLY A 373 -2.54 8.75 -29.82
N ASN A 374 -2.27 8.33 -28.57
CA ASN A 374 -1.49 7.14 -28.22
C ASN A 374 -2.25 6.18 -27.28
N PHE A 375 -3.53 6.49 -26.99
CA PHE A 375 -4.38 5.75 -26.07
C PHE A 375 -5.58 5.13 -26.81
N CYS A 376 -5.79 3.81 -26.56
CA CYS A 376 -6.97 3.09 -26.98
C CYS A 376 -7.75 2.66 -25.74
N GLU A 377 -9.07 2.74 -25.81
CA GLU A 377 -9.96 2.26 -24.74
C GLU A 377 -9.79 0.72 -24.56
N GLU A 378 -9.56 0.28 -23.33
CA GLU A 378 -9.25 -1.13 -23.04
C GLU A 378 -10.40 -2.08 -23.44
N ALA A 379 -11.62 -1.70 -23.08
CA ALA A 379 -12.80 -2.54 -23.30
C ALA A 379 -13.11 -2.78 -24.79
N THR A 380 -12.86 -1.80 -25.67
CA THR A 380 -13.27 -1.84 -27.09
C THR A 380 -12.10 -1.89 -28.07
N GLY A 381 -10.88 -1.55 -27.63
CA GLY A 381 -9.70 -1.37 -28.48
C GLY A 381 -9.79 -0.14 -29.41
N ARG A 382 -10.78 0.72 -29.23
CA ARG A 382 -11.01 1.90 -30.06
C ARG A 382 -9.98 3.00 -29.76
N ALA A 383 -9.36 3.55 -30.81
CA ALA A 383 -8.51 4.72 -30.70
C ALA A 383 -9.34 5.93 -30.22
N THR A 384 -8.89 6.59 -29.15
CA THR A 384 -9.60 7.70 -28.51
C THR A 384 -9.24 9.07 -29.10
N GLY A 385 -8.12 9.19 -29.82
CA GLY A 385 -7.54 10.47 -30.22
C GLY A 385 -6.86 11.22 -29.05
N LEU A 386 -6.81 10.59 -27.87
CA LEU A 386 -6.22 11.14 -26.67
C LEU A 386 -4.85 10.51 -26.39
N ASN A 387 -4.08 11.16 -25.55
CA ASN A 387 -2.73 10.73 -25.20
C ASN A 387 -2.56 10.59 -23.69
N ILE A 388 -1.82 9.56 -23.29
CA ILE A 388 -1.22 9.39 -21.99
C ILE A 388 0.20 9.94 -22.08
N PRO A 389 0.54 11.04 -21.36
CA PRO A 389 1.90 11.57 -21.35
C PRO A 389 2.87 10.55 -20.76
N HIS A 390 3.93 10.22 -21.50
CA HIS A 390 5.02 9.34 -21.04
C HIS A 390 6.32 9.70 -21.74
N LEU A 391 7.44 9.32 -21.15
CA LEU A 391 8.77 9.50 -21.70
C LEU A 391 9.28 8.18 -22.29
N ILE A 392 10.18 8.24 -23.26
CA ILE A 392 10.93 7.10 -23.77
C ILE A 392 12.38 7.10 -23.31
N GLU A 393 12.87 8.26 -22.90
CA GLU A 393 14.20 8.50 -22.36
C GLU A 393 14.15 9.64 -21.33
N PRO A 394 15.10 9.74 -20.42
CA PRO A 394 15.17 10.82 -19.45
C PRO A 394 15.28 12.19 -20.14
N LEU A 395 14.66 13.20 -19.52
CA LEU A 395 14.78 14.58 -20.01
C LEU A 395 16.22 15.08 -19.89
N PRO A 396 16.76 15.74 -20.91
CA PRO A 396 18.04 16.42 -20.82
C PRO A 396 18.04 17.46 -19.69
N ASP A 397 19.17 17.57 -18.95
CA ASP A 397 19.28 18.49 -17.82
C ASP A 397 18.93 19.94 -18.21
N ALA A 398 19.36 20.38 -19.38
CA ALA A 398 19.08 21.72 -19.91
C ALA A 398 17.58 22.03 -20.10
N LEU A 399 16.73 20.99 -20.19
CA LEU A 399 15.30 21.13 -20.40
C LEU A 399 14.45 20.90 -19.14
N ARG A 400 15.04 20.36 -18.06
CA ARG A 400 14.28 19.99 -16.85
C ARG A 400 13.48 21.15 -16.28
N GLU A 401 14.11 22.29 -16.06
CA GLU A 401 13.45 23.48 -15.50
C GLU A 401 12.34 24.01 -16.43
N ARG A 402 12.59 24.01 -17.75
CA ARG A 402 11.56 24.42 -18.73
C ARG A 402 10.38 23.48 -18.71
N MET A 403 10.62 22.15 -18.75
CA MET A 403 9.55 21.14 -18.69
C MET A 403 8.76 21.19 -17.40
N GLU A 404 9.41 21.45 -16.27
CA GLU A 404 8.70 21.62 -14.99
C GLU A 404 7.76 22.84 -15.00
N ARG A 405 8.16 23.96 -15.60
CA ARG A 405 7.25 25.09 -15.78
C ARG A 405 6.05 24.72 -16.66
N LEU A 406 6.27 23.98 -17.76
CA LEU A 406 5.20 23.56 -18.67
C LEU A 406 4.25 22.57 -17.98
N ARG A 407 4.77 21.63 -17.21
CA ARG A 407 3.95 20.72 -16.39
C ARG A 407 3.07 21.45 -15.40
N ARG A 408 3.58 22.51 -14.74
CA ARG A 408 2.79 23.35 -13.82
C ARG A 408 1.64 24.05 -14.53
N LEU A 409 1.85 24.63 -15.71
CA LEU A 409 0.79 25.24 -16.51
C LEU A 409 -0.29 24.22 -16.90
N LEU A 410 0.11 23.01 -17.29
CA LEU A 410 -0.84 21.93 -17.58
C LEU A 410 -1.57 21.44 -16.32
N LEU A 411 -0.91 21.39 -15.18
CA LEU A 411 -1.56 21.04 -13.91
C LEU A 411 -2.64 22.06 -13.53
N GLU A 412 -2.35 23.36 -13.67
CA GLU A 412 -3.32 24.44 -13.48
C GLU A 412 -4.51 24.31 -14.46
N ARG A 413 -4.22 23.99 -15.73
CA ARG A 413 -5.26 23.76 -16.73
C ARG A 413 -6.12 22.54 -16.38
N ARG A 414 -5.50 21.44 -15.93
CA ARG A 414 -6.18 20.22 -15.51
C ARG A 414 -7.09 20.43 -14.30
N ALA A 415 -6.74 21.33 -13.40
CA ALA A 415 -7.55 21.64 -12.21
C ALA A 415 -8.98 22.12 -12.54
N HIS A 416 -9.24 22.57 -13.77
CA HIS A 416 -10.58 22.97 -14.24
C HIS A 416 -11.41 21.81 -14.79
N ARG A 417 -10.85 20.59 -14.90
CA ARG A 417 -11.59 19.40 -15.30
C ARG A 417 -12.40 18.83 -14.14
N CYS A 418 -13.41 18.02 -14.46
CA CYS A 418 -14.08 17.19 -13.46
C CYS A 418 -13.03 16.27 -12.81
N ARG A 419 -12.90 16.36 -11.49
CA ARG A 419 -11.92 15.53 -10.74
C ARG A 419 -12.45 14.12 -10.55
N PRO A 420 -11.58 13.10 -10.53
CA PRO A 420 -11.95 11.79 -10.02
C PRO A 420 -12.50 11.90 -8.61
N GLU A 421 -13.45 11.04 -8.28
CA GLU A 421 -13.95 10.97 -6.92
C GLU A 421 -12.82 10.53 -5.97
N THR A 422 -12.83 11.13 -4.78
CA THR A 422 -11.88 10.77 -3.72
C THR A 422 -12.59 9.83 -2.76
N ASP A 423 -12.03 8.64 -2.59
CA ASP A 423 -12.41 7.80 -1.47
C ASP A 423 -11.77 8.37 -0.20
N ASP A 424 -12.58 9.14 0.54
CA ASP A 424 -12.16 9.92 1.70
C ASP A 424 -12.07 9.11 3.01
N LYS A 425 -12.10 7.77 2.93
CA LYS A 425 -11.76 6.92 4.07
C LYS A 425 -10.28 7.08 4.44
N CYS A 426 -10.00 7.17 5.73
CA CYS A 426 -8.66 7.07 6.29
C CYS A 426 -8.49 5.66 6.87
N LEU A 427 -7.75 4.81 6.18
CA LEU A 427 -7.46 3.44 6.62
C LEU A 427 -6.20 3.41 7.46
N THR A 428 -6.27 2.86 8.66
CA THR A 428 -5.17 2.87 9.63
C THR A 428 -3.89 2.24 9.08
N GLY A 429 -3.98 1.08 8.44
CA GLY A 429 -2.81 0.39 7.87
C GLY A 429 -2.17 1.16 6.72
N TRP A 430 -2.98 1.71 5.81
CA TRP A 430 -2.48 2.46 4.66
C TRP A 430 -1.85 3.79 5.09
N ASN A 431 -2.43 4.45 6.11
CA ASN A 431 -1.79 5.59 6.75
C ASN A 431 -0.46 5.21 7.41
N GLY A 432 -0.38 4.02 8.02
CA GLY A 432 0.88 3.49 8.56
C GLY A 432 1.99 3.41 7.52
N LEU A 433 1.69 2.87 6.34
CA LEU A 433 2.64 2.81 5.20
C LEU A 433 3.05 4.22 4.72
N MET A 434 2.10 5.15 4.64
CA MET A 434 2.40 6.52 4.19
C MET A 434 3.19 7.30 5.24
N ILE A 435 2.91 7.10 6.54
CA ILE A 435 3.70 7.67 7.64
C ILE A 435 5.14 7.15 7.57
N GLU A 436 5.34 5.83 7.32
CA GLU A 436 6.68 5.26 7.11
C GLU A 436 7.40 5.95 5.95
N ALA A 437 6.71 6.12 4.81
CA ALA A 437 7.26 6.77 3.64
C ALA A 437 7.68 8.23 3.90
N PHE A 438 6.80 9.03 4.50
CA PHE A 438 7.09 10.42 4.84
C PHE A 438 8.21 10.55 5.87
N ALA A 439 8.22 9.73 6.92
CA ALA A 439 9.26 9.77 7.94
C ALA A 439 10.62 9.41 7.35
N GLN A 440 10.72 8.31 6.58
CA GLN A 440 11.98 7.89 5.96
C GLN A 440 12.45 8.87 4.88
N ALA A 441 11.55 9.34 4.01
CA ALA A 441 11.89 10.33 2.99
C ALA A 441 12.34 11.65 3.62
N GLY A 442 11.68 12.11 4.68
CA GLY A 442 12.07 13.31 5.42
C GLY A 442 13.51 13.26 5.93
N VAL A 443 13.92 12.10 6.44
CA VAL A 443 15.31 11.87 6.89
C VAL A 443 16.26 11.78 5.69
N LEU A 444 15.94 10.96 4.69
CA LEU A 444 16.82 10.71 3.55
C LEU A 444 17.05 11.95 2.68
N MET A 445 16.03 12.80 2.53
CA MET A 445 16.04 13.99 1.66
C MET A 445 16.30 15.30 2.41
N TYR A 446 16.53 15.24 3.73
CA TYR A 446 16.67 16.42 4.60
C TYR A 446 15.48 17.38 4.51
N GLU A 447 14.24 16.83 4.54
CA GLU A 447 13.02 17.60 4.36
C GLU A 447 12.12 17.51 5.63
N PRO A 448 12.30 18.42 6.61
CA PRO A 448 11.58 18.36 7.89
C PRO A 448 10.06 18.39 7.76
N ARG A 449 9.52 19.09 6.76
CA ARG A 449 8.06 19.17 6.55
C ARG A 449 7.43 17.81 6.23
N TYR A 450 8.20 16.85 5.71
CA TYR A 450 7.71 15.48 5.52
C TYR A 450 7.59 14.74 6.85
N VAL A 451 8.56 14.92 7.76
CA VAL A 451 8.45 14.40 9.12
C VAL A 451 7.26 15.03 9.85
N ASP A 452 7.01 16.34 9.66
CA ASP A 452 5.84 17.01 10.23
C ASP A 452 4.51 16.49 9.65
N ALA A 453 4.45 16.15 8.37
CA ALA A 453 3.29 15.50 7.77
C ALA A 453 3.04 14.12 8.41
N ALA A 454 4.09 13.30 8.56
CA ALA A 454 4.01 12.02 9.25
C ALA A 454 3.52 12.16 10.70
N ARG A 455 4.00 13.17 11.45
CA ARG A 455 3.55 13.48 12.83
C ARG A 455 2.06 13.80 12.89
N ARG A 456 1.58 14.66 11.97
CA ARG A 456 0.15 15.02 11.93
C ARG A 456 -0.72 13.82 11.64
N ALA A 457 -0.34 13.03 10.62
CA ALA A 457 -1.08 11.81 10.27
C ALA A 457 -1.09 10.79 11.42
N ALA A 458 0.06 10.55 12.07
CA ALA A 458 0.15 9.63 13.19
C ALA A 458 -0.75 10.06 14.35
N ARG A 459 -0.78 11.36 14.71
CA ARG A 459 -1.68 11.89 15.75
C ARG A 459 -3.14 11.77 15.35
N ALA A 460 -3.50 12.08 14.10
CA ALA A 460 -4.86 11.94 13.61
C ALA A 460 -5.36 10.50 13.75
N ILE A 461 -4.56 9.52 13.35
CA ILE A 461 -4.92 8.09 13.51
C ILE A 461 -5.04 7.70 14.99
N LEU A 462 -4.11 8.12 15.85
CA LEU A 462 -4.15 7.80 17.28
C LEU A 462 -5.37 8.40 18.00
N VAL A 463 -5.85 9.57 17.55
CA VAL A 463 -6.98 10.27 18.16
C VAL A 463 -8.30 9.85 17.50
N ASP A 464 -8.39 9.97 16.18
CA ASP A 464 -9.66 9.91 15.46
C ASP A 464 -10.05 8.47 15.07
N SER A 465 -9.06 7.54 14.99
CA SER A 465 -9.30 6.13 14.72
C SER A 465 -9.36 5.26 15.97
N THR A 466 -9.39 5.83 17.19
CA THR A 466 -9.44 5.06 18.44
C THR A 466 -10.82 5.18 19.09
N VAL A 467 -11.46 4.04 19.33
CA VAL A 467 -12.76 3.94 20.03
C VAL A 467 -12.59 3.09 21.28
N SER A 468 -12.92 3.64 22.44
CA SER A 468 -12.79 2.94 23.74
C SER A 468 -11.41 2.34 24.00
N GLY A 469 -10.34 3.01 23.51
CA GLY A 469 -8.96 2.55 23.64
C GLY A 469 -8.53 1.48 22.64
N GLU A 470 -9.37 1.08 21.71
CA GLU A 470 -9.08 0.14 20.63
C GLU A 470 -8.94 0.89 19.30
N LEU A 471 -7.91 0.54 18.53
CA LEU A 471 -7.69 1.11 17.21
C LEU A 471 -8.66 0.48 16.21
N MET A 472 -9.29 1.33 15.40
CA MET A 472 -10.19 0.93 14.33
C MET A 472 -9.46 0.96 12.98
N ARG A 473 -9.96 0.17 12.03
CA ARG A 473 -9.45 0.15 10.66
C ARG A 473 -9.78 1.42 9.90
N VAL A 474 -11.04 1.85 9.99
CA VAL A 474 -11.64 2.89 9.15
C VAL A 474 -12.00 4.11 9.98
N GLN A 475 -11.59 5.28 9.51
CA GLN A 475 -12.09 6.57 9.99
C GLN A 475 -12.65 7.35 8.79
N ARG A 476 -13.87 7.84 8.91
CA ARG A 476 -14.52 8.71 7.93
C ARG A 476 -15.54 9.61 8.63
N GLN A 477 -15.59 10.91 8.30
CA GLN A 477 -16.59 11.86 8.78
C GLN A 477 -16.81 11.81 10.32
N ASN A 478 -15.72 11.80 11.11
CA ASN A 478 -15.71 11.69 12.57
C ASN A 478 -16.28 10.36 13.13
N ARG A 479 -16.43 9.33 12.31
CA ARG A 479 -16.80 7.99 12.74
C ARG A 479 -15.64 7.03 12.50
N ALA A 480 -15.20 6.34 13.55
CA ALA A 480 -14.26 5.23 13.45
C ALA A 480 -15.01 3.92 13.71
N HIS A 481 -14.77 2.93 12.86
CA HIS A 481 -15.46 1.64 12.91
C HIS A 481 -14.58 0.54 12.30
N VAL A 482 -15.04 -0.70 12.43
CA VAL A 482 -14.30 -1.93 12.12
C VAL A 482 -13.02 -2.05 12.95
N PRO A 483 -12.93 -3.01 13.89
CA PRO A 483 -11.69 -3.24 14.65
C PRO A 483 -10.49 -3.44 13.71
N ALA A 484 -9.34 -2.87 14.08
CA ALA A 484 -8.11 -2.98 13.29
C ALA A 484 -7.70 -4.45 13.11
N TYR A 485 -7.35 -4.83 11.89
CA TYR A 485 -6.77 -6.12 11.54
C TYR A 485 -5.27 -6.17 11.86
N LEU A 486 -4.66 -7.34 11.68
CA LEU A 486 -3.21 -7.49 11.83
C LEU A 486 -2.43 -6.52 10.93
N GLU A 487 -2.85 -6.38 9.68
CA GLU A 487 -2.19 -5.48 8.72
C GLU A 487 -2.23 -4.02 9.18
N ASP A 488 -3.34 -3.57 9.78
CA ASP A 488 -3.48 -2.20 10.27
C ASP A 488 -2.52 -1.92 11.42
N LEU A 489 -2.53 -2.80 12.43
CA LEU A 489 -1.65 -2.66 13.60
C LEU A 489 -0.19 -2.77 13.23
N ALA A 490 0.17 -3.69 12.32
CA ALA A 490 1.54 -3.93 11.92
C ALA A 490 2.10 -2.79 11.07
N ALA A 491 1.38 -2.36 10.01
CA ALA A 491 1.80 -1.25 9.17
C ALA A 491 1.88 0.07 9.95
N PHE A 492 0.89 0.34 10.82
CA PHE A 492 0.92 1.53 11.67
C PHE A 492 2.09 1.50 12.66
N SER A 493 2.40 0.33 13.25
CA SER A 493 3.58 0.16 14.10
C SER A 493 4.87 0.49 13.35
N LEU A 494 5.04 0.03 12.11
CA LEU A 494 6.22 0.33 11.28
C LEU A 494 6.32 1.84 10.99
N GLY A 495 5.21 2.49 10.67
CA GLY A 495 5.15 3.94 10.50
C GLY A 495 5.57 4.71 11.75
N LEU A 496 5.06 4.31 12.92
CA LEU A 496 5.40 4.91 14.22
C LEU A 496 6.88 4.69 14.57
N LEU A 497 7.44 3.51 14.28
CA LEU A 497 8.86 3.22 14.51
C LEU A 497 9.76 4.05 13.59
N ALA A 498 9.37 4.21 12.32
CA ALA A 498 10.09 5.08 11.39
C ALA A 498 10.04 6.56 11.82
N LEU A 499 8.90 6.99 12.34
CA LEU A 499 8.74 8.35 12.87
C LEU A 499 9.55 8.56 14.14
N TYR A 500 9.63 7.55 15.03
CA TYR A 500 10.53 7.57 16.18
C TYR A 500 11.99 7.69 15.77
N ASP A 501 12.42 6.98 14.72
CA ASP A 501 13.79 7.09 14.20
C ASP A 501 14.08 8.48 13.61
N ALA A 502 13.05 9.16 13.10
CA ALA A 502 13.20 10.49 12.52
C ALA A 502 13.33 11.61 13.57
N ASP A 503 12.65 11.49 14.73
CA ASP A 503 12.56 12.61 15.69
C ASP A 503 12.83 12.22 17.15
N ALA A 504 13.07 10.94 17.44
CA ALA A 504 13.32 10.40 18.78
C ALA A 504 12.23 10.71 19.82
N ASN A 505 11.02 11.08 19.40
CA ASN A 505 9.92 11.36 20.33
C ASN A 505 9.36 10.04 20.92
N PRO A 506 9.44 9.84 22.26
CA PRO A 506 9.00 8.61 22.92
C PRO A 506 7.49 8.33 22.80
N GLU A 507 6.68 9.32 22.42
CA GLU A 507 5.27 9.15 22.13
C GLU A 507 5.04 8.06 21.07
N TRP A 508 5.83 8.10 19.97
CA TRP A 508 5.72 7.16 18.86
C TRP A 508 6.12 5.75 19.25
N LEU A 509 7.21 5.64 20.00
CA LEU A 509 7.68 4.34 20.49
C LEU A 509 6.67 3.71 21.46
N GLY A 510 6.07 4.51 22.35
CA GLY A 510 5.02 4.04 23.26
C GLY A 510 3.73 3.64 22.51
N ALA A 511 3.37 4.36 21.44
CA ALA A 511 2.23 4.00 20.60
C ALA A 511 2.49 2.70 19.81
N ALA A 512 3.67 2.54 19.21
CA ALA A 512 4.08 1.32 18.53
C ALA A 512 4.05 0.11 19.49
N GLU A 513 4.53 0.27 20.72
CA GLU A 513 4.51 -0.78 21.74
C GLU A 513 3.07 -1.20 22.10
N ARG A 514 2.12 -0.27 22.18
CA ARG A 514 0.70 -0.63 22.39
C ARG A 514 0.14 -1.46 21.23
N CYS A 515 0.43 -1.08 19.98
CA CYS A 515 0.00 -1.84 18.80
C CYS A 515 0.64 -3.24 18.79
N VAL A 516 1.95 -3.34 19.00
CA VAL A 516 2.68 -4.61 19.03
C VAL A 516 2.19 -5.50 20.17
N ARG A 517 1.87 -4.95 21.34
CA ARG A 517 1.27 -5.71 22.43
C ARG A 517 -0.09 -6.28 22.01
N THR A 518 -0.94 -5.49 21.37
CA THR A 518 -2.21 -6.00 20.82
C THR A 518 -1.99 -7.12 19.79
N ILE A 519 -0.98 -6.98 18.92
CA ILE A 519 -0.60 -8.04 17.98
C ILE A 519 -0.24 -9.32 18.75
N THR A 520 0.62 -9.23 19.75
CA THR A 520 1.09 -10.41 20.50
C THR A 520 -0.02 -11.09 21.30
N GLU A 521 -0.93 -10.32 21.87
CA GLU A 521 -2.03 -10.83 22.72
C GLU A 521 -3.19 -11.42 21.91
N ARG A 522 -3.46 -10.90 20.71
CA ARG A 522 -4.72 -11.20 20.00
C ARG A 522 -4.53 -11.83 18.61
N PHE A 523 -3.38 -11.65 17.97
CA PHE A 523 -3.15 -12.06 16.60
C PHE A 523 -2.08 -13.14 16.43
N ILE A 524 -1.23 -13.37 17.43
CA ILE A 524 -0.32 -14.51 17.43
C ILE A 524 -1.06 -15.73 17.99
N ASP A 525 -1.18 -16.79 17.18
CA ASP A 525 -1.78 -18.04 17.63
C ASP A 525 -0.90 -18.66 18.75
N PRO A 526 -1.44 -18.88 19.94
CA PRO A 526 -0.63 -19.28 21.09
C PRO A 526 -0.04 -20.70 20.97
N LEU A 527 -0.62 -21.56 20.13
CA LEU A 527 -0.16 -22.95 19.96
C LEU A 527 0.90 -23.04 18.87
N THR A 528 0.71 -22.33 17.76
CA THR A 528 1.57 -22.43 16.58
C THR A 528 2.59 -21.30 16.49
N GLY A 529 2.35 -20.18 17.16
CA GLY A 529 3.15 -18.94 17.01
C GLY A 529 2.88 -18.16 15.71
N ILE A 530 1.93 -18.60 14.89
CA ILE A 530 1.64 -18.01 13.58
C ILE A 530 0.86 -16.70 13.75
N PRO A 531 1.28 -15.60 13.11
CA PRO A 531 0.47 -14.38 13.02
C PRO A 531 -0.76 -14.63 12.14
N MET A 532 -1.94 -14.34 12.68
CA MET A 532 -3.24 -14.52 12.01
C MET A 532 -3.82 -13.17 11.63
N PRO A 533 -4.44 -12.98 10.44
CA PRO A 533 -4.93 -11.69 9.97
C PRO A 533 -6.06 -11.11 10.82
N THR A 534 -6.86 -11.98 11.47
CA THR A 534 -8.00 -11.62 12.32
C THR A 534 -7.79 -12.05 13.76
N SER A 535 -8.51 -11.41 14.68
CA SER A 535 -8.56 -11.75 16.12
C SER A 535 -9.95 -12.22 16.52
N SER A 536 -10.13 -12.58 17.81
CA SER A 536 -11.44 -12.92 18.37
C SER A 536 -12.45 -11.76 18.39
N LYS A 537 -12.04 -10.54 18.06
CA LYS A 537 -12.92 -9.37 17.91
C LYS A 537 -13.57 -9.30 16.53
N HIS A 538 -13.05 -10.05 15.57
CA HIS A 538 -13.58 -10.11 14.21
C HIS A 538 -14.58 -11.27 14.10
N GLU A 539 -15.39 -11.24 13.07
CA GLU A 539 -16.33 -12.30 12.75
C GLU A 539 -15.58 -13.63 12.49
N ASN A 540 -16.12 -14.72 13.01
CA ASN A 540 -15.62 -16.04 12.68
C ASN A 540 -16.10 -16.46 11.30
N LEU A 541 -15.26 -16.25 10.31
CA LEU A 541 -15.46 -16.85 8.99
C LEU A 541 -15.23 -18.36 9.04
N PRO A 542 -15.81 -19.14 8.09
CA PRO A 542 -15.70 -20.62 8.09
C PRO A 542 -14.26 -21.11 8.10
N ALA A 543 -13.33 -20.27 7.70
CA ALA A 543 -11.92 -20.56 7.70
C ALA A 543 -11.07 -19.28 7.71
N ARG A 544 -9.87 -19.35 8.33
CA ARG A 544 -8.87 -18.29 8.32
C ARG A 544 -7.48 -18.90 8.18
N TRP A 545 -6.58 -18.20 7.55
CA TRP A 545 -5.19 -18.61 7.33
C TRP A 545 -4.24 -17.44 7.53
N PRO A 546 -2.95 -17.69 7.76
CA PRO A 546 -1.97 -16.63 7.86
C PRO A 546 -1.75 -15.99 6.48
N ASP A 547 -1.76 -14.67 6.45
CA ASP A 547 -1.38 -13.89 5.29
C ASP A 547 0.16 -13.83 5.22
N VAL A 548 0.73 -14.64 4.32
CA VAL A 548 2.19 -14.84 4.15
C VAL A 548 2.68 -14.49 2.75
N PHE A 549 1.78 -14.15 1.83
CA PHE A 549 2.09 -13.80 0.45
C PHE A 549 1.86 -12.31 0.21
N ASP A 550 2.85 -11.67 -0.40
CA ASP A 550 2.74 -10.27 -0.80
C ASP A 550 1.70 -10.10 -1.89
N GLN A 551 0.87 -9.10 -1.70
CA GLN A 551 -0.12 -8.63 -2.66
C GLN A 551 0.26 -7.20 -3.10
N ALA A 552 -0.72 -6.32 -3.27
CA ALA A 552 -0.46 -4.89 -3.42
C ALA A 552 0.21 -4.28 -2.17
N MET A 553 -0.06 -4.87 -1.01
CA MET A 553 0.64 -4.57 0.25
C MET A 553 1.54 -5.73 0.67
N PRO A 554 2.56 -5.48 1.52
CA PRO A 554 3.35 -6.54 2.11
C PRO A 554 2.47 -7.44 2.98
N ALA A 555 2.80 -8.74 3.04
CA ALA A 555 2.09 -9.70 3.88
C ALA A 555 1.99 -9.23 5.34
N SER A 556 0.79 -9.30 5.93
CA SER A 556 0.56 -8.83 7.30
C SER A 556 1.42 -9.56 8.34
N ALA A 557 1.68 -10.85 8.12
CA ALA A 557 2.62 -11.63 8.95
C ALA A 557 4.04 -11.07 8.89
N ALA A 558 4.51 -10.64 7.71
CA ALA A 558 5.82 -10.03 7.54
C ALA A 558 5.92 -8.69 8.27
N MET A 559 4.92 -7.82 8.08
CA MET A 559 4.87 -6.53 8.76
C MET A 559 4.81 -6.69 10.29
N ALA A 560 4.06 -7.67 10.80
CA ALA A 560 3.98 -7.96 12.24
C ALA A 560 5.35 -8.43 12.80
N ILE A 561 6.04 -9.34 12.11
CA ILE A 561 7.38 -9.79 12.50
C ILE A 561 8.36 -8.62 12.49
N ARG A 562 8.34 -7.79 11.45
CA ARG A 562 9.19 -6.58 11.36
C ARG A 562 8.90 -5.57 12.47
N ALA A 563 7.63 -5.38 12.84
CA ALA A 563 7.25 -4.51 13.97
C ALA A 563 7.79 -5.02 15.30
N LEU A 564 7.71 -6.33 15.56
CA LEU A 564 8.31 -7.00 16.73
C LEU A 564 9.83 -6.82 16.76
N VAL A 565 10.51 -7.08 15.64
CA VAL A 565 11.95 -6.88 15.47
C VAL A 565 12.33 -5.42 15.72
N GLY A 566 11.61 -4.51 15.06
CA GLY A 566 11.85 -3.07 15.17
C GLY A 566 11.68 -2.52 16.57
N LEU A 567 10.70 -2.99 17.33
CA LEU A 567 10.47 -2.58 18.72
C LEU A 567 11.57 -3.12 19.64
N SER A 568 11.93 -4.40 19.48
CA SER A 568 13.01 -5.01 20.25
C SER A 568 14.37 -4.36 19.98
N ALA A 569 14.64 -4.02 18.71
CA ALA A 569 15.87 -3.31 18.31
C ALA A 569 16.00 -1.92 18.97
N ARG A 570 14.87 -1.30 19.39
CA ARG A 570 14.86 -0.01 20.10
C ARG A 570 14.80 -0.17 21.64
N GLY A 571 15.22 -1.33 22.16
CA GLY A 571 15.35 -1.58 23.61
C GLY A 571 14.02 -1.80 24.33
N ARG A 572 12.94 -2.11 23.61
CA ARG A 572 11.63 -2.39 24.20
C ARG A 572 11.35 -3.88 24.20
N GLY A 573 11.72 -4.55 25.31
CA GLY A 573 11.38 -5.94 25.60
C GLY A 573 12.15 -6.99 24.76
N LEU A 574 12.99 -7.79 25.41
CA LEU A 574 13.67 -8.93 24.77
C LEU A 574 12.67 -10.03 24.35
N GLU A 575 11.51 -10.08 24.97
CA GLU A 575 10.42 -11.01 24.65
C GLU A 575 9.90 -10.83 23.22
N TYR A 576 9.84 -9.60 22.70
CA TYR A 576 9.38 -9.34 21.33
C TYR A 576 10.29 -9.99 20.28
N ARG A 577 11.59 -10.05 20.54
CA ARG A 577 12.52 -10.79 19.70
C ARG A 577 12.19 -12.27 19.66
N SER A 578 12.03 -12.91 20.81
CA SER A 578 11.70 -14.34 20.89
C SER A 578 10.34 -14.65 20.24
N ILE A 579 9.38 -13.75 20.32
CA ILE A 579 8.10 -13.87 19.62
C ILE A 579 8.32 -13.79 18.10
N ALA A 580 9.10 -12.82 17.62
CA ALA A 580 9.42 -12.67 16.19
C ALA A 580 10.13 -13.90 15.62
N GLU A 581 11.12 -14.46 16.35
CA GLU A 581 11.83 -15.69 15.97
C GLU A 581 10.88 -16.89 15.83
N ARG A 582 9.98 -17.09 16.80
CA ARG A 582 8.97 -18.17 16.73
C ARG A 582 7.98 -17.93 15.60
N ALA A 583 7.48 -16.70 15.44
CA ALA A 583 6.54 -16.37 14.39
C ALA A 583 7.14 -16.57 12.98
N PHE A 584 8.39 -16.14 12.78
CA PHE A 584 9.11 -16.35 11.53
C PHE A 584 9.32 -17.84 11.24
N ALA A 585 9.81 -18.60 12.23
CA ALA A 585 9.99 -20.05 12.08
C ALA A 585 8.69 -20.79 11.76
N ALA A 586 7.56 -20.33 12.31
CA ALA A 586 6.24 -20.92 12.09
C ALA A 586 5.67 -20.68 10.68
N VAL A 587 5.98 -19.53 10.06
CA VAL A 587 5.50 -19.20 8.70
C VAL A 587 6.44 -19.68 7.60
N LEU A 588 7.72 -19.92 7.90
CA LEU A 588 8.74 -20.27 6.92
C LEU A 588 8.39 -21.49 6.04
N PRO A 589 7.81 -22.60 6.55
CA PRO A 589 7.43 -23.74 5.73
C PRO A 589 6.36 -23.44 4.68
N ARG A 590 5.61 -22.35 4.83
CA ARG A 590 4.54 -21.96 3.91
C ARG A 590 5.05 -21.23 2.69
N ILE A 591 6.20 -20.58 2.81
CA ILE A 591 6.81 -19.75 1.75
C ILE A 591 7.95 -20.46 1.00
N GLU A 592 8.41 -21.61 1.49
CA GLU A 592 9.56 -22.36 0.94
C GLU A 592 9.44 -22.62 -0.57
N ASN A 593 8.23 -22.94 -1.05
CA ASN A 593 7.98 -23.21 -2.46
C ASN A 593 7.58 -21.97 -3.28
N TYR A 594 7.38 -20.82 -2.64
CA TYR A 594 6.92 -19.58 -3.27
C TYR A 594 7.68 -18.35 -2.76
N PRO A 595 9.02 -18.38 -2.75
CA PRO A 595 9.82 -17.32 -2.13
C PRO A 595 9.66 -15.96 -2.84
N THR A 596 9.35 -15.96 -4.14
CA THR A 596 9.10 -14.73 -4.92
C THR A 596 7.83 -14.00 -4.50
N ALA A 597 6.83 -14.74 -4.02
CA ALA A 597 5.56 -14.18 -3.54
C ALA A 597 5.62 -13.74 -2.07
N SER A 598 6.78 -13.85 -1.40
CA SER A 598 6.94 -13.59 0.04
C SER A 598 8.19 -12.75 0.34
N ALA A 599 8.53 -11.84 -0.56
CA ALA A 599 9.71 -10.98 -0.44
C ALA A 599 9.75 -10.19 0.88
N SER A 600 8.59 -9.74 1.37
CA SER A 600 8.48 -9.03 2.65
C SER A 600 8.83 -9.93 3.85
N LEU A 601 8.47 -11.22 3.82
CA LEU A 601 8.88 -12.19 4.84
C LEU A 601 10.38 -12.51 4.77
N LEU A 602 10.95 -12.61 3.57
CA LEU A 602 12.40 -12.75 3.40
C LEU A 602 13.12 -11.52 3.96
N GLN A 603 12.58 -10.31 3.76
CA GLN A 603 13.09 -9.10 4.38
C GLN A 603 13.01 -9.16 5.90
N ALA A 604 11.88 -9.59 6.48
CA ALA A 604 11.73 -9.77 7.93
C ALA A 604 12.78 -10.76 8.49
N GLY A 605 13.05 -11.84 7.77
CA GLY A 605 14.12 -12.79 8.12
C GLY A 605 15.53 -12.18 8.10
N LEU A 606 15.80 -11.29 7.13
CA LEU A 606 17.06 -10.54 7.09
C LEU A 606 17.19 -9.58 8.28
N GLU A 607 16.14 -8.82 8.60
CA GLU A 607 16.13 -7.90 9.74
C GLU A 607 16.31 -8.65 11.06
N LEU A 608 15.66 -9.81 11.23
CA LEU A 608 15.80 -10.67 12.40
C LEU A 608 17.23 -11.20 12.54
N ARG A 609 17.84 -11.69 11.45
CA ARG A 609 19.24 -12.15 11.41
C ARG A 609 20.24 -11.04 11.72
N GLU A 610 19.98 -9.81 11.30
CA GLU A 610 20.85 -8.67 11.60
C GLU A 610 20.83 -8.32 13.10
N MET A 611 19.66 -8.44 13.76
CA MET A 611 19.59 -8.33 15.23
C MET A 611 20.46 -9.39 15.93
N GLU A 612 20.45 -10.64 15.43
CA GLU A 612 21.30 -11.70 15.99
C GLU A 612 22.79 -11.36 15.92
N ARG A 613 23.20 -10.68 14.86
CA ARG A 613 24.59 -10.28 14.64
C ARG A 613 25.00 -9.01 15.38
N GLY A 614 24.07 -8.36 16.10
CA GLY A 614 24.37 -7.16 16.89
C GLY A 614 24.83 -5.96 16.07
N LYS A 615 24.32 -5.79 14.85
CA LYS A 615 24.81 -4.80 13.87
C LYS A 615 24.27 -3.39 14.02
N ASP A 616 23.26 -3.13 14.83
CA ASP A 616 22.63 -1.83 14.91
C ASP A 616 23.06 -1.06 16.16
N VAL A 617 24.05 -0.20 16.01
CA VAL A 617 24.27 0.92 16.94
C VAL A 617 23.15 1.94 16.70
N GLN A 618 22.36 2.23 17.72
CA GLN A 618 21.32 3.24 17.65
C GLN A 618 21.80 4.56 18.23
N ILE A 619 21.36 5.67 17.62
CA ILE A 619 21.69 7.00 18.05
C ILE A 619 20.41 7.72 18.41
N PHE A 620 20.33 8.23 19.63
CA PHE A 620 19.25 9.06 20.10
C PHE A 620 19.77 10.48 20.33
N VAL A 621 19.05 11.48 19.82
CA VAL A 621 19.39 12.88 20.00
C VAL A 621 18.20 13.58 20.64
N ARG A 622 18.43 14.27 21.78
CA ARG A 622 17.39 15.00 22.51
C ARG A 622 17.79 16.44 22.74
N ARG A 623 16.87 17.38 22.57
CA ARG A 623 17.05 18.77 23.02
C ARG A 623 17.13 18.82 24.53
N CYS A 624 18.18 19.46 25.08
CA CYS A 624 18.39 19.58 26.50
C CYS A 624 18.17 21.01 27.03
N ALA A 625 18.58 22.02 26.26
CA ALA A 625 18.48 23.42 26.65
C ALA A 625 18.54 24.36 25.45
N GLU A 626 17.87 25.48 25.52
CA GLU A 626 17.98 26.61 24.60
C GLU A 626 18.37 27.87 25.34
N SER A 627 19.42 28.57 24.87
CA SER A 627 19.82 29.85 25.44
C SER A 627 20.56 30.69 24.42
N GLY A 628 20.11 31.93 24.20
CA GLY A 628 20.80 32.88 23.31
C GLY A 628 20.89 32.40 21.84
N GLY A 629 19.85 31.73 21.33
CA GLY A 629 19.82 31.20 19.97
C GLY A 629 20.65 29.90 19.77
N ARG A 630 21.19 29.33 20.84
CA ARG A 630 21.96 28.08 20.82
C ARG A 630 21.15 26.94 21.40
N VAL A 631 21.19 25.78 20.76
CA VAL A 631 20.51 24.56 21.17
C VAL A 631 21.52 23.51 21.62
N SER A 632 21.34 23.00 22.83
CA SER A 632 22.14 21.89 23.35
C SER A 632 21.38 20.58 23.10
N LEU A 633 22.03 19.63 22.45
CA LEU A 633 21.51 18.31 22.09
C LEU A 633 22.30 17.23 22.83
N ALA A 634 21.63 16.38 23.59
CA ALA A 634 22.23 15.16 24.14
C ALA A 634 22.22 14.06 23.09
N ILE A 635 23.36 13.34 22.99
CA ILE A 635 23.53 12.20 22.07
C ILE A 635 23.76 10.95 22.91
N GLU A 636 22.94 9.95 22.69
CA GLU A 636 23.05 8.66 23.34
C GLU A 636 23.24 7.55 22.28
N PHE A 637 24.26 6.72 22.45
CA PHE A 637 24.48 5.54 21.64
C PHE A 637 24.07 4.29 22.40
N VAL A 638 23.12 3.54 21.87
CA VAL A 638 22.83 2.19 22.35
C VAL A 638 23.68 1.23 21.53
N ILE A 639 24.72 0.68 22.16
CA ILE A 639 25.70 -0.19 21.52
C ILE A 639 25.38 -1.63 21.91
N PRO A 640 25.15 -2.54 20.94
CA PRO A 640 24.91 -3.95 21.22
C PRO A 640 26.08 -4.61 21.96
N SER A 641 25.80 -5.66 22.73
CA SER A 641 26.84 -6.42 23.45
C SER A 641 27.89 -6.97 22.47
N GLY A 642 29.16 -6.83 22.82
CA GLY A 642 30.28 -7.24 21.97
C GLY A 642 30.68 -6.21 20.89
N TRP A 643 29.97 -5.08 20.82
CA TRP A 643 30.29 -4.00 19.91
C TRP A 643 30.88 -2.79 20.63
N ARG A 644 31.64 -1.98 19.89
CA ARG A 644 32.18 -0.70 20.34
C ARG A 644 32.17 0.29 19.18
N LEU A 645 32.29 1.56 19.49
CA LEU A 645 32.55 2.61 18.50
C LEU A 645 34.05 2.89 18.42
N GLN A 646 34.57 3.08 17.21
CA GLN A 646 35.94 3.53 17.00
C GLN A 646 35.98 5.04 17.20
N PRO A 647 36.84 5.59 18.08
CA PRO A 647 37.00 7.02 18.22
C PRO A 647 37.68 7.63 16.97
N TYR A 648 37.28 8.85 16.63
CA TYR A 648 37.97 9.69 15.64
C TYR A 648 39.21 10.31 16.24
N SER A 649 39.97 11.04 15.41
CA SER A 649 41.23 11.70 15.81
C SER A 649 41.06 12.72 16.92
N ASP A 650 39.88 13.25 17.15
CA ASP A 650 39.52 14.17 18.24
C ASP A 650 39.08 13.45 19.54
N GLY A 651 39.16 12.11 19.55
CA GLY A 651 38.76 11.27 20.69
C GLY A 651 37.25 11.07 20.86
N LEU A 652 36.40 11.65 20.03
CA LEU A 652 34.99 11.46 20.03
C LEU A 652 34.59 10.21 19.25
N PHE A 653 33.48 9.55 19.63
CA PHE A 653 32.98 8.36 18.96
C PHE A 653 32.06 8.65 17.77
N TYR A 654 31.85 9.92 17.43
CA TYR A 654 31.04 10.38 16.32
C TYR A 654 31.60 11.68 15.75
N ARG A 655 31.24 11.98 14.53
CA ARG A 655 31.42 13.33 13.95
C ARG A 655 30.08 13.87 13.44
N VAL A 656 29.92 15.17 13.52
CA VAL A 656 28.81 15.89 12.95
C VAL A 656 29.20 16.30 11.54
N ILE A 657 28.42 15.90 10.57
CA ILE A 657 28.56 16.37 9.19
C ILE A 657 27.75 17.67 9.12
N ALA A 658 28.45 18.79 9.04
CA ALA A 658 27.81 20.10 9.02
C ALA A 658 26.95 20.25 7.76
N ASP A 659 25.72 20.69 7.95
CA ASP A 659 24.84 21.21 6.92
C ASP A 659 25.00 22.74 6.84
N GLU A 660 24.70 23.33 5.70
CA GLU A 660 24.76 24.79 5.50
C GLU A 660 23.80 25.58 6.43
N SER A 661 22.84 24.91 7.04
CA SER A 661 21.84 25.49 7.95
C SER A 661 22.26 25.60 9.41
N LEU A 662 23.38 24.96 9.83
CA LEU A 662 23.80 24.85 11.22
C LEU A 662 25.27 25.13 11.43
N ASP A 663 25.58 25.90 12.48
CA ASP A 663 26.93 26.01 13.02
C ASP A 663 27.10 25.11 14.24
N VAL A 664 28.07 24.21 14.22
CA VAL A 664 28.42 23.38 15.37
C VAL A 664 29.36 24.18 16.28
N ILE A 665 28.86 24.64 17.42
CA ILE A 665 29.59 25.49 18.35
C ILE A 665 30.48 24.68 19.30
N ALA A 666 30.00 23.55 19.78
CA ALA A 666 30.78 22.67 20.67
C ALA A 666 30.35 21.21 20.52
N ARG A 667 31.31 20.29 20.73
CA ARG A 667 31.09 18.83 20.75
C ARG A 667 31.71 18.23 22.00
N GLN A 668 30.97 17.36 22.67
CA GLN A 668 31.40 16.54 23.79
C GLN A 668 31.03 15.07 23.51
N ALA A 669 31.47 14.14 24.34
CA ALA A 669 31.20 12.72 24.13
C ALA A 669 29.70 12.36 24.06
N ASP A 670 28.88 13.09 24.80
CA ASP A 670 27.45 12.88 24.97
C ASP A 670 26.60 14.11 24.61
N ARG A 671 27.20 15.17 24.09
CA ARG A 671 26.50 16.44 23.85
C ARG A 671 27.06 17.25 22.70
N ILE A 672 26.14 17.84 21.92
CA ILE A 672 26.47 18.82 20.87
C ILE A 672 25.75 20.12 21.18
N THR A 673 26.44 21.25 20.96
CA THR A 673 25.82 22.57 20.94
C THR A 673 25.83 23.08 19.51
N VAL A 674 24.66 23.41 18.98
CA VAL A 674 24.48 23.94 17.62
C VAL A 674 23.80 25.31 17.67
N GLN A 675 24.05 26.11 16.63
CA GLN A 675 23.38 27.38 16.40
C GLN A 675 22.78 27.38 15.00
N PRO A 676 21.44 27.45 14.87
CA PRO A 676 20.81 27.58 13.55
C PRO A 676 21.23 28.91 12.90
N ARG A 677 21.50 28.90 11.59
CA ARG A 677 21.70 30.11 10.80
C ARG A 677 20.37 30.79 10.52
N GLU A 678 20.36 32.10 10.34
CA GLU A 678 19.14 32.93 10.23
C GLU A 678 18.14 32.54 9.14
N THR A 679 18.53 31.63 8.22
CA THR A 679 17.70 31.17 7.10
C THR A 679 16.90 29.89 7.38
N ALA A 680 17.12 29.24 8.52
CA ALA A 680 16.43 27.95 8.84
C ALA A 680 15.10 28.19 9.57
N PRO A 681 14.01 27.50 9.19
CA PRO A 681 12.76 27.56 9.96
C PRO A 681 12.99 27.04 11.39
N SER A 682 12.50 27.76 12.38
CA SER A 682 12.77 27.58 13.81
C SER A 682 12.24 26.29 14.47
N SER A 683 11.62 25.39 13.72
CA SER A 683 10.85 24.26 14.24
C SER A 683 11.54 22.90 14.21
N ALA A 684 12.56 22.68 13.40
CA ALA A 684 13.26 21.40 13.36
C ALA A 684 14.74 21.57 13.02
N ILE A 685 15.62 20.93 13.78
CA ILE A 685 17.08 20.88 13.53
C ILE A 685 17.42 19.54 12.93
N GLY A 686 17.88 19.53 11.68
CA GLY A 686 18.44 18.35 11.03
C GLY A 686 19.91 18.15 11.41
N LEU A 687 20.26 16.99 11.95
CA LEU A 687 21.63 16.68 12.38
C LEU A 687 22.12 15.42 11.67
N ARG A 688 23.23 15.52 10.94
CA ARG A 688 23.91 14.37 10.36
C ARG A 688 25.05 13.91 11.28
N ILE A 689 24.94 12.67 11.76
CA ILE A 689 25.95 12.06 12.63
C ILE A 689 26.57 10.86 11.91
N ALA A 690 27.90 10.84 11.83
CA ALA A 690 28.66 9.69 11.34
C ALA A 690 29.40 9.01 12.49
N TYR A 691 29.46 7.67 12.47
CA TYR A 691 30.15 6.85 13.46
C TYR A 691 30.69 5.56 12.83
N ARG A 692 31.66 4.91 13.48
CA ARG A 692 32.24 3.64 13.01
C ARG A 692 32.00 2.53 14.01
N PRO A 693 31.09 1.61 13.73
CA PRO A 693 30.87 0.46 14.59
C PRO A 693 31.96 -0.59 14.39
N CYS A 694 32.41 -1.19 15.48
CA CYS A 694 33.41 -2.26 15.50
C CYS A 694 32.92 -3.43 16.33
N ASP A 695 33.09 -4.66 15.85
CA ASP A 695 32.96 -5.89 16.63
C ASP A 695 34.34 -6.40 17.10
N GLU A 696 34.39 -7.60 17.69
CA GLU A 696 35.63 -8.19 18.19
C GLU A 696 36.66 -8.47 17.08
N SER A 697 36.22 -8.59 15.83
CA SER A 697 37.07 -9.00 14.69
C SER A 697 37.54 -7.84 13.83
N ALA A 698 36.72 -6.79 13.63
CA ALA A 698 37.04 -5.68 12.76
C ALA A 698 36.15 -4.44 12.98
N CYS A 699 36.64 -3.27 12.55
CA CYS A 699 35.83 -2.07 12.41
C CYS A 699 35.20 -2.02 11.00
N ARG A 700 33.95 -1.59 10.92
CA ARG A 700 33.18 -1.49 9.70
C ARG A 700 33.35 -0.12 9.03
N ALA A 701 32.79 0.00 7.83
CA ALA A 701 32.67 1.29 7.16
C ALA A 701 31.90 2.29 8.04
N GLU A 702 32.19 3.56 7.84
CA GLU A 702 31.50 4.65 8.51
C GLU A 702 30.01 4.63 8.17
N VAL A 703 29.17 4.77 9.20
CA VAL A 703 27.72 4.81 9.08
C VAL A 703 27.26 6.24 9.34
N GLU A 704 26.44 6.79 8.46
CA GLU A 704 25.82 8.10 8.63
C GLU A 704 24.34 7.95 9.01
N ARG A 705 23.88 8.79 9.94
CA ARG A 705 22.46 8.90 10.34
C ARG A 705 22.03 10.35 10.32
N CYS A 706 20.83 10.61 9.78
CA CYS A 706 20.17 11.90 9.90
C CYS A 706 19.06 11.81 10.93
N ILE A 707 19.02 12.78 11.81
CA ILE A 707 18.05 12.88 12.91
C ILE A 707 17.55 14.31 12.93
N PHE A 708 16.23 14.50 12.97
CA PHE A 708 15.59 15.79 13.17
C PHE A 708 15.15 15.91 14.65
N VAL A 709 15.53 17.02 15.28
CA VAL A 709 15.29 17.24 16.72
C VAL A 709 14.46 18.49 16.94
#